data_4e27e6ea391f8cec770ad09d671407ea
#
_entry.id   4e27e6ea391f8cec770ad09d671407ea
#
_cell.length_a   1.000
_cell.length_b   1.000
_cell.length_c   1.000
_cell.angle_alpha   90.00
_cell.angle_beta   90.00
_cell.angle_gamma   90.00
#
_symmetry.space_group_name_H-M   'P 1'
#
loop_
_entity.id
_entity.type
_entity.pdbx_description
1 polymer ?
#
loop_
_entity_poly.entity_id
_entity_poly.type
_entity_poly.pdbx_seq_one_letter_code
_entity_poly.pdbx_strand_id
1 'polypeptide(L)'
;MREEVYDISGMHCAACSASVEKVTRRLPGVERSDVNLVAERMTIVYDETQVTPEQIVAKVEKAGFGAKLHQEKQEAAPVQTGEDPEELELRRKKRELIVSAIFSCALLYVSMGQMLPFGLPALPLPDLFSMHTHSMNFAVLQLMLAIPVLYCGRNFFINGFQALFHGNPNMDSLVAIGSACSFVYSVVMMFLITDDVHGHVHNLYYESSAVVLTLVSLGKFMESRNMKKTKSAITALMRLTPDTALLADSGKEVPTSSVKAGDVLLVKPGTRIPLDGVVTKGESSVNEAMLTGESLPVEKAEGSEVIGGSVNENGVLYVKVTRVGEDTTLSRIIRFVEDAQGKKAPISRTADRVAGIFVPTVIAIAVLAAVIWAIAGKDFAFVLRVFTSVLVIACPCALGLATPTAIMVGTGLGAKHGILIRSGEILEVTHSVDTVVLDKTGTVTKGEPAVTEVCPAGGTAEGLLTIAAAVESVSQHPLAAAIVQAAQEKKLSTGKQPENFELLPGRGLRAALSGRTVLAGNRRLMEESGVDISALSEKADALAGQGETPMFFAADGALLGLISVADPVKETSAAAIAALHKQGLRVVLLTGDSRAAAEHIGALVGVDEVIPEVLPEEKAVHVQKLEAAGRKVMMVGDGINDAPALTAATVGCAIGSGSDIAIEAADIVLMRSDLEDVPRALRLSALTLRDIKQNLFWAFCYNTIGIPIAAGLLYALGGPLLSPMFAGAAMSLSSVCVVGNALRLGTVKL
;
A
#
# COMPACT_ATOMS: atom_id res chain seq x y z
N MET A 1 -23.16 16.01 -5.15
CA MET A 1 -22.60 14.66 -4.99
C MET A 1 -21.98 14.55 -3.62
N ARG A 2 -22.28 13.50 -2.90
CA ARG A 2 -21.72 13.20 -1.58
C ARG A 2 -20.96 11.89 -1.64
N GLU A 3 -19.79 11.82 -1.02
CA GLU A 3 -19.02 10.61 -0.83
C GLU A 3 -19.20 10.14 0.61
N GLU A 4 -19.62 8.89 0.80
CA GLU A 4 -19.78 8.27 2.11
C GLU A 4 -19.19 6.87 2.15
N VAL A 5 -18.73 6.50 3.33
CA VAL A 5 -18.17 5.17 3.60
C VAL A 5 -19.12 4.39 4.51
N TYR A 6 -19.41 3.14 4.16
CA TYR A 6 -20.22 2.22 4.94
C TYR A 6 -19.43 0.99 5.32
N ASP A 7 -19.55 0.54 6.56
CA ASP A 7 -19.07 -0.77 7.00
C ASP A 7 -20.06 -1.85 6.55
N ILE A 8 -19.58 -2.83 5.80
CA ILE A 8 -20.39 -3.89 5.21
C ILE A 8 -20.05 -5.22 5.88
N SER A 9 -21.03 -5.84 6.52
CA SER A 9 -20.87 -7.14 7.16
C SER A 9 -21.47 -8.28 6.34
N GLY A 10 -20.93 -9.49 6.51
CA GLY A 10 -21.41 -10.69 5.83
C GLY A 10 -20.78 -10.98 4.46
N MET A 11 -19.78 -10.22 4.05
CA MET A 11 -19.00 -10.49 2.84
C MET A 11 -17.89 -11.52 3.13
N HIS A 12 -17.84 -12.59 2.32
CA HIS A 12 -16.86 -13.66 2.50
C HIS A 12 -16.09 -14.01 1.22
N CYS A 13 -16.42 -13.36 0.10
CA CYS A 13 -15.76 -13.63 -1.18
C CYS A 13 -15.92 -12.47 -2.16
N ALA A 14 -15.08 -12.46 -3.23
CA ALA A 14 -15.13 -11.46 -4.30
C ALA A 14 -16.50 -11.35 -4.98
N ALA A 15 -17.24 -12.46 -5.13
CA ALA A 15 -18.60 -12.43 -5.67
C ALA A 15 -19.57 -11.69 -4.75
N CYS A 16 -19.35 -11.70 -3.43
CA CYS A 16 -20.15 -10.95 -2.46
C CYS A 16 -19.95 -9.44 -2.65
N SER A 17 -18.70 -8.98 -2.72
CA SER A 17 -18.41 -7.55 -2.95
C SER A 17 -18.94 -7.06 -4.29
N ALA A 18 -18.79 -7.86 -5.36
CA ALA A 18 -19.36 -7.57 -6.67
C ALA A 18 -20.90 -7.49 -6.63
N SER A 19 -21.55 -8.31 -5.81
CA SER A 19 -23.02 -8.28 -5.63
C SER A 19 -23.47 -6.98 -4.96
N VAL A 20 -22.80 -6.56 -3.88
CA VAL A 20 -23.08 -5.28 -3.19
C VAL A 20 -22.89 -4.11 -4.14
N GLU A 21 -21.77 -4.05 -4.89
CA GLU A 21 -21.54 -3.02 -5.91
C GLU A 21 -22.65 -2.98 -6.97
N LYS A 22 -23.05 -4.14 -7.48
CA LYS A 22 -24.07 -4.25 -8.51
C LYS A 22 -25.44 -3.73 -8.05
N VAL A 23 -25.84 -4.02 -6.82
CA VAL A 23 -27.14 -3.60 -6.31
C VAL A 23 -27.17 -2.13 -5.93
N THR A 24 -26.07 -1.58 -5.42
CA THR A 24 -25.93 -0.17 -5.04
C THR A 24 -25.80 0.73 -6.27
N ARG A 25 -25.03 0.34 -7.29
CA ARG A 25 -24.93 1.08 -8.57
C ARG A 25 -26.23 1.15 -9.36
N ARG A 26 -27.22 0.30 -9.05
CA ARG A 26 -28.56 0.35 -9.67
C ARG A 26 -29.49 1.34 -9.01
N LEU A 27 -29.11 1.95 -7.92
CA LEU A 27 -29.88 3.02 -7.30
C LEU A 27 -29.79 4.28 -8.19
N PRO A 28 -30.92 4.96 -8.46
CA PRO A 28 -30.91 6.21 -9.21
C PRO A 28 -30.09 7.25 -8.42
N GLY A 29 -29.22 8.01 -9.10
CA GLY A 29 -28.37 9.01 -8.46
C GLY A 29 -27.03 8.50 -7.88
N VAL A 30 -26.74 7.20 -7.95
CA VAL A 30 -25.42 6.68 -7.59
C VAL A 30 -24.49 6.75 -8.81
N GLU A 31 -23.41 7.51 -8.69
CA GLU A 31 -22.38 7.64 -9.70
C GLU A 31 -21.35 6.51 -9.58
N ARG A 32 -20.88 6.27 -8.36
CA ARG A 32 -19.83 5.31 -8.08
C ARG A 32 -20.11 4.55 -6.79
N SER A 33 -19.83 3.26 -6.80
CA SER A 33 -19.85 2.42 -5.61
C SER A 33 -18.71 1.42 -5.72
N ASP A 34 -17.78 1.46 -4.78
CA ASP A 34 -16.62 0.59 -4.69
C ASP A 34 -16.65 -0.13 -3.34
N VAL A 35 -16.64 -1.46 -3.38
CA VAL A 35 -16.72 -2.29 -2.16
C VAL A 35 -15.41 -3.02 -1.96
N ASN A 36 -14.75 -2.78 -0.85
CA ASN A 36 -13.52 -3.46 -0.46
C ASN A 36 -13.84 -4.64 0.47
N LEU A 37 -13.57 -5.86 -0.02
CA LEU A 37 -13.81 -7.09 0.74
C LEU A 37 -12.91 -7.19 1.98
N VAL A 38 -11.65 -6.72 1.88
CA VAL A 38 -10.64 -6.87 2.93
C VAL A 38 -10.85 -5.87 4.06
N ALA A 39 -11.21 -4.64 3.70
CA ALA A 39 -11.53 -3.59 4.66
C ALA A 39 -12.97 -3.73 5.17
N GLU A 40 -13.79 -4.60 4.56
CA GLU A 40 -15.25 -4.73 4.81
C GLU A 40 -15.99 -3.39 4.68
N ARG A 41 -15.55 -2.52 3.76
CA ARG A 41 -16.07 -1.17 3.56
C ARG A 41 -16.57 -0.97 2.14
N MET A 42 -17.59 -0.12 2.02
CA MET A 42 -18.11 0.38 0.74
C MET A 42 -17.98 1.90 0.72
N THR A 43 -17.28 2.42 -0.29
CA THR A 43 -17.26 3.85 -0.61
C THR A 43 -18.25 4.11 -1.72
N ILE A 44 -19.22 5.00 -1.51
CA ILE A 44 -20.27 5.32 -2.45
C ILE A 44 -20.35 6.83 -2.69
N VAL A 45 -20.44 7.22 -3.98
CA VAL A 45 -20.64 8.60 -4.42
C VAL A 45 -22.03 8.68 -5.02
N TYR A 46 -22.87 9.54 -4.47
CA TYR A 46 -24.28 9.63 -4.85
C TYR A 46 -24.84 11.06 -4.73
N ASP A 47 -25.97 11.28 -5.37
CA ASP A 47 -26.74 12.52 -5.31
C ASP A 47 -27.76 12.45 -4.15
N GLU A 48 -27.55 13.24 -3.11
CA GLU A 48 -28.42 13.29 -1.92
C GLU A 48 -29.88 13.69 -2.24
N THR A 49 -30.11 14.33 -3.38
CA THR A 49 -31.47 14.71 -3.81
C THR A 49 -32.25 13.53 -4.37
N GLN A 50 -31.57 12.45 -4.76
CA GLN A 50 -32.18 11.28 -5.40
C GLN A 50 -32.15 10.03 -4.52
N VAL A 51 -31.14 9.87 -3.66
CA VAL A 51 -30.97 8.69 -2.80
C VAL A 51 -30.60 9.11 -1.39
N THR A 52 -31.21 8.46 -0.40
CA THR A 52 -30.88 8.67 1.03
C THR A 52 -30.02 7.54 1.57
N PRO A 53 -29.23 7.80 2.65
CA PRO A 53 -28.42 6.78 3.34
C PRO A 53 -29.23 5.54 3.73
N GLU A 54 -30.47 5.72 4.19
CA GLU A 54 -31.36 4.62 4.59
C GLU A 54 -31.73 3.73 3.40
N GLN A 55 -31.92 4.31 2.21
CA GLN A 55 -32.18 3.55 0.99
C GLN A 55 -30.99 2.72 0.54
N ILE A 56 -29.76 3.26 0.73
CA ILE A 56 -28.51 2.53 0.46
C ILE A 56 -28.43 1.33 1.40
N VAL A 57 -28.58 1.54 2.71
CA VAL A 57 -28.58 0.48 3.73
C VAL A 57 -29.63 -0.58 3.42
N ALA A 58 -30.88 -0.18 3.21
CA ALA A 58 -31.99 -1.11 2.91
C ALA A 58 -31.73 -1.91 1.62
N LYS A 59 -31.05 -1.32 0.63
CA LYS A 59 -30.70 -2.03 -0.62
C LYS A 59 -29.65 -3.08 -0.42
N VAL A 60 -28.65 -2.80 0.42
CA VAL A 60 -27.58 -3.75 0.79
C VAL A 60 -28.16 -4.87 1.65
N GLU A 61 -29.02 -4.55 2.62
CA GLU A 61 -29.71 -5.54 3.47
C GLU A 61 -30.61 -6.47 2.64
N LYS A 62 -31.33 -5.92 1.66
CA LYS A 62 -32.14 -6.72 0.73
C LYS A 62 -31.29 -7.66 -0.13
N ALA A 63 -30.02 -7.37 -0.35
CA ALA A 63 -29.09 -8.26 -1.03
C ALA A 63 -28.48 -9.33 -0.10
N GLY A 64 -28.83 -9.33 1.19
CA GLY A 64 -28.39 -10.32 2.16
C GLY A 64 -27.13 -9.93 2.95
N PHE A 65 -26.73 -8.65 2.94
CA PHE A 65 -25.55 -8.12 3.64
C PHE A 65 -25.97 -7.06 4.65
N GLY A 66 -25.20 -6.88 5.73
CA GLY A 66 -25.40 -5.76 6.65
C GLY A 66 -24.64 -4.54 6.18
N ALA A 67 -25.24 -3.33 6.34
CA ALA A 67 -24.54 -2.06 6.08
C ALA A 67 -24.79 -1.08 7.21
N LYS A 68 -23.74 -0.36 7.61
CA LYS A 68 -23.82 0.74 8.59
C LYS A 68 -22.95 1.88 8.10
N LEU A 69 -23.40 3.12 8.25
CA LEU A 69 -22.58 4.28 7.96
C LEU A 69 -21.31 4.21 8.83
N HIS A 70 -20.15 4.33 8.19
CA HIS A 70 -18.88 4.35 8.91
C HIS A 70 -18.81 5.65 9.71
N GLN A 71 -18.76 5.54 11.03
CA GLN A 71 -18.50 6.67 11.91
C GLN A 71 -17.00 6.65 12.22
N GLU A 72 -16.27 7.66 11.79
CA GLU A 72 -14.93 7.92 12.29
C GLU A 72 -15.07 8.02 13.83
N LYS A 73 -14.38 7.16 14.54
CA LYS A 73 -14.33 7.21 15.99
C LYS A 73 -13.72 8.55 16.40
N GLN A 74 -14.55 9.53 16.67
CA GLN A 74 -14.17 10.66 17.48
C GLN A 74 -13.90 10.12 18.89
N GLU A 75 -12.70 10.44 19.38
CA GLU A 75 -12.17 10.23 20.72
C GLU A 75 -11.83 8.80 21.14
N ALA A 76 -10.59 8.68 21.55
CA ALA A 76 -10.06 7.54 22.27
C ALA A 76 -10.95 7.19 23.46
N ALA A 77 -11.85 6.23 23.26
CA ALA A 77 -12.36 5.47 24.39
C ALA A 77 -11.15 4.76 25.03
N PRO A 78 -11.04 4.73 26.37
CA PRO A 78 -9.94 4.03 27.03
C PRO A 78 -9.87 2.62 26.49
N VAL A 79 -8.65 2.17 26.19
CA VAL A 79 -8.34 0.80 25.76
C VAL A 79 -9.08 -0.14 26.72
N GLN A 80 -10.24 -0.62 26.28
CA GLN A 80 -10.87 -1.73 26.96
C GLN A 80 -9.90 -2.90 26.76
N THR A 81 -9.43 -3.43 27.86
CA THR A 81 -8.68 -4.68 28.00
C THR A 81 -9.52 -5.88 27.57
N GLY A 82 -10.21 -5.79 26.43
CA GLY A 82 -10.95 -6.82 25.76
C GLY A 82 -10.06 -7.45 24.70
N GLU A 83 -10.02 -8.78 24.61
CA GLU A 83 -9.34 -9.50 23.55
C GLU A 83 -9.81 -8.98 22.18
N ASP A 84 -8.86 -8.76 21.26
CA ASP A 84 -9.08 -8.31 19.87
C ASP A 84 -10.20 -9.16 19.21
N PRO A 85 -11.29 -8.55 18.72
CA PRO A 85 -12.40 -9.28 18.10
C PRO A 85 -11.94 -10.19 16.94
N GLU A 86 -10.93 -9.76 16.16
CA GLU A 86 -10.34 -10.58 15.09
C GLU A 86 -9.64 -11.82 15.67
N GLU A 87 -9.01 -11.70 16.83
CA GLU A 87 -8.36 -12.85 17.49
C GLU A 87 -9.37 -13.84 18.05
N LEU A 88 -10.45 -13.36 18.62
CA LEU A 88 -11.55 -14.21 19.08
C LEU A 88 -12.19 -14.99 17.92
N GLU A 89 -12.40 -14.32 16.79
CA GLU A 89 -12.92 -14.98 15.60
C GLU A 89 -11.95 -16.02 15.04
N LEU A 90 -10.67 -15.70 14.98
CA LEU A 90 -9.63 -16.64 14.52
C LEU A 90 -9.53 -17.87 15.45
N ARG A 91 -9.62 -17.67 16.78
CA ARG A 91 -9.66 -18.76 17.78
C ARG A 91 -10.91 -19.62 17.61
N ARG A 92 -12.08 -19.01 17.32
CA ARG A 92 -13.32 -19.73 17.03
C ARG A 92 -13.19 -20.59 15.77
N LYS A 93 -12.74 -20.00 14.64
CA LYS A 93 -12.51 -20.72 13.38
C LYS A 93 -11.51 -21.87 13.56
N LYS A 94 -10.44 -21.66 14.34
CA LYS A 94 -9.46 -22.72 14.68
C LYS A 94 -10.10 -23.86 15.43
N ARG A 95 -10.92 -23.59 16.44
CA ARG A 95 -11.63 -24.61 17.22
C ARG A 95 -12.61 -25.41 16.37
N GLU A 96 -13.44 -24.72 15.57
CA GLU A 96 -14.39 -25.35 14.64
C GLU A 96 -13.65 -26.24 13.62
N LEU A 97 -12.50 -25.79 13.10
CA LEU A 97 -11.66 -26.58 12.20
C LEU A 97 -11.08 -27.82 12.86
N ILE A 98 -10.57 -27.71 14.09
CA ILE A 98 -10.01 -28.85 14.82
C ILE A 98 -11.10 -29.93 15.06
N VAL A 99 -12.30 -29.50 15.48
CA VAL A 99 -13.44 -30.39 15.65
C VAL A 99 -13.79 -31.08 14.34
N SER A 100 -13.96 -30.30 13.26
CA SER A 100 -14.25 -30.84 11.94
C SER A 100 -13.18 -31.84 11.46
N ALA A 101 -11.91 -31.55 11.67
CA ALA A 101 -10.80 -32.39 11.27
C ALA A 101 -10.82 -33.73 12.02
N ILE A 102 -11.05 -33.72 13.35
CA ILE A 102 -11.12 -34.95 14.17
C ILE A 102 -12.25 -35.86 13.68
N PHE A 103 -13.46 -35.29 13.52
CA PHE A 103 -14.61 -36.07 13.08
C PHE A 103 -14.50 -36.51 11.62
N SER A 104 -13.96 -35.70 10.73
CA SER A 104 -13.70 -36.11 9.34
C SER A 104 -12.65 -37.19 9.22
N CYS A 105 -11.57 -37.15 10.03
CA CYS A 105 -10.58 -38.23 10.06
C CYS A 105 -11.19 -39.54 10.61
N ALA A 106 -12.01 -39.45 11.66
CA ALA A 106 -12.73 -40.60 12.17
C ALA A 106 -13.70 -41.17 11.13
N LEU A 107 -14.41 -40.31 10.41
CA LEU A 107 -15.32 -40.70 9.35
C LEU A 107 -14.59 -41.37 8.17
N LEU A 108 -13.45 -40.82 7.75
CA LEU A 108 -12.57 -41.42 6.73
C LEU A 108 -12.05 -42.79 7.18
N TYR A 109 -11.66 -42.92 8.45
CA TYR A 109 -11.23 -44.19 9.02
C TYR A 109 -12.34 -45.26 8.94
N VAL A 110 -13.58 -44.89 9.27
CA VAL A 110 -14.74 -45.78 9.21
C VAL A 110 -15.10 -46.11 7.75
N SER A 111 -15.22 -45.10 6.89
CA SER A 111 -15.69 -45.25 5.51
C SER A 111 -14.68 -45.96 4.61
N MET A 112 -13.41 -45.51 4.63
CA MET A 112 -12.38 -46.01 3.72
C MET A 112 -11.44 -47.01 4.33
N GLY A 113 -11.39 -47.13 5.65
CA GLY A 113 -10.47 -48.05 6.35
C GLY A 113 -10.71 -49.53 6.05
N GLN A 114 -11.92 -49.90 5.62
CA GLN A 114 -12.26 -51.28 5.18
C GLN A 114 -12.04 -51.51 3.68
N MET A 115 -11.81 -50.42 2.89
CA MET A 115 -11.69 -50.45 1.44
C MET A 115 -10.29 -49.98 0.98
N LEU A 116 -9.23 -50.24 1.77
CA LEU A 116 -7.88 -49.78 1.43
C LEU A 116 -7.39 -50.40 0.11
N PRO A 117 -6.91 -49.57 -0.84
CA PRO A 117 -6.34 -50.06 -2.10
C PRO A 117 -4.98 -50.76 -1.84
N PHE A 118 -4.51 -51.51 -2.85
CA PHE A 118 -3.20 -52.20 -2.87
C PHE A 118 -3.02 -53.38 -1.91
N GLY A 119 -4.12 -54.06 -1.49
CA GLY A 119 -4.00 -55.29 -0.68
C GLY A 119 -3.56 -55.06 0.77
N LEU A 120 -3.67 -53.82 1.25
CA LEU A 120 -3.44 -53.52 2.66
C LEU A 120 -4.55 -54.14 3.52
N PRO A 121 -4.23 -54.67 4.72
CA PRO A 121 -5.25 -55.24 5.60
C PRO A 121 -6.27 -54.16 6.01
N ALA A 122 -7.54 -54.55 6.02
CA ALA A 122 -8.62 -53.67 6.51
C ALA A 122 -8.33 -53.23 7.94
N LEU A 123 -8.60 -51.94 8.21
CA LEU A 123 -8.41 -51.38 9.55
C LEU A 123 -9.44 -52.04 10.53
N PRO A 124 -9.05 -52.40 11.76
CA PRO A 124 -9.94 -53.07 12.70
C PRO A 124 -11.11 -52.15 13.11
N LEU A 125 -12.32 -52.61 12.84
CA LEU A 125 -13.57 -52.04 13.34
C LEU A 125 -14.27 -53.11 14.19
N PRO A 126 -14.95 -52.72 15.26
CA PRO A 126 -15.80 -53.68 16.00
C PRO A 126 -16.85 -54.29 15.09
N ASP A 127 -17.13 -55.59 15.23
CA ASP A 127 -18.12 -56.32 14.38
C ASP A 127 -19.49 -55.64 14.33
N LEU A 128 -19.88 -54.97 15.42
CA LEU A 128 -21.11 -54.19 15.53
C LEU A 128 -21.23 -53.07 14.46
N PHE A 129 -20.10 -52.58 13.96
CA PHE A 129 -20.01 -51.53 12.94
C PHE A 129 -19.37 -52.02 11.63
N SER A 130 -19.35 -53.34 11.45
CA SER A 130 -18.82 -53.90 10.21
C SER A 130 -19.78 -53.66 9.05
N MET A 131 -19.23 -53.20 7.91
CA MET A 131 -19.96 -52.96 6.68
C MET A 131 -20.69 -54.23 6.15
N HIS A 132 -20.11 -55.41 6.42
CA HIS A 132 -20.60 -56.67 5.87
C HIS A 132 -21.63 -57.37 6.76
N THR A 133 -21.59 -57.18 8.07
CA THR A 133 -22.47 -57.83 9.04
C THR A 133 -23.56 -56.93 9.60
N HIS A 134 -23.31 -55.65 9.75
CA HIS A 134 -24.24 -54.69 10.34
C HIS A 134 -24.28 -53.37 9.54
N SER A 135 -24.69 -53.45 8.29
CA SER A 135 -24.68 -52.32 7.30
C SER A 135 -25.42 -51.09 7.79
N MET A 136 -26.55 -51.21 8.49
CA MET A 136 -27.31 -50.10 9.06
C MET A 136 -26.52 -49.41 10.17
N ASN A 137 -25.88 -50.16 11.09
CA ASN A 137 -25.10 -49.57 12.17
C ASN A 137 -23.88 -48.82 11.62
N PHE A 138 -23.28 -49.35 10.55
CA PHE A 138 -22.19 -48.70 9.82
C PHE A 138 -22.64 -47.37 9.22
N ALA A 139 -23.81 -47.28 8.58
CA ALA A 139 -24.37 -46.08 8.03
C ALA A 139 -24.74 -45.03 9.10
N VAL A 140 -25.36 -45.48 10.22
CA VAL A 140 -25.71 -44.64 11.37
C VAL A 140 -24.46 -44.06 12.03
N LEU A 141 -23.38 -44.85 12.18
CA LEU A 141 -22.12 -44.34 12.71
C LEU A 141 -21.54 -43.26 11.83
N GLN A 142 -21.55 -43.44 10.50
CA GLN A 142 -21.10 -42.39 9.58
C GLN A 142 -21.95 -41.12 9.67
N LEU A 143 -23.28 -41.26 9.75
CA LEU A 143 -24.19 -40.12 9.95
C LEU A 143 -23.86 -39.37 11.25
N MET A 144 -23.68 -40.10 12.37
CA MET A 144 -23.32 -39.47 13.65
C MET A 144 -21.98 -38.73 13.62
N LEU A 145 -21.00 -39.26 12.90
CA LEU A 145 -19.71 -38.58 12.71
C LEU A 145 -19.77 -37.39 11.77
N ALA A 146 -20.70 -37.38 10.79
CA ALA A 146 -20.88 -36.27 9.85
C ALA A 146 -21.57 -35.05 10.49
N ILE A 147 -22.54 -35.27 11.41
CA ILE A 147 -23.34 -34.19 12.02
C ILE A 147 -22.47 -33.08 12.67
N PRO A 148 -21.46 -33.38 13.52
CA PRO A 148 -20.63 -32.34 14.09
C PRO A 148 -19.88 -31.52 13.03
N VAL A 149 -19.45 -32.12 11.93
CA VAL A 149 -18.78 -31.42 10.81
C VAL A 149 -19.73 -30.47 10.11
N LEU A 150 -20.96 -30.93 9.82
CA LEU A 150 -22.00 -30.08 9.23
C LEU A 150 -22.36 -28.91 10.16
N TYR A 151 -22.44 -29.16 11.46
CA TYR A 151 -22.70 -28.09 12.45
C TYR A 151 -21.59 -27.05 12.48
N CYS A 152 -20.32 -27.46 12.46
CA CYS A 152 -19.18 -26.54 12.33
C CYS A 152 -19.23 -25.78 11.01
N GLY A 153 -19.65 -26.44 9.91
CA GLY A 153 -19.79 -25.84 8.57
C GLY A 153 -21.13 -25.13 8.30
N ARG A 154 -22.00 -24.96 9.31
CA ARG A 154 -23.37 -24.41 9.11
C ARG A 154 -23.41 -23.07 8.37
N ASN A 155 -22.39 -22.22 8.55
CA ASN A 155 -22.31 -20.92 7.90
C ASN A 155 -22.25 -21.04 6.37
N PHE A 156 -21.63 -22.10 5.83
CA PHE A 156 -21.61 -22.35 4.39
C PHE A 156 -23.02 -22.59 3.85
N PHE A 157 -23.85 -23.33 4.59
CA PHE A 157 -25.21 -23.61 4.18
C PHE A 157 -26.10 -22.37 4.31
N ILE A 158 -26.01 -21.62 5.42
CA ILE A 158 -26.82 -20.42 5.65
C ILE A 158 -26.49 -19.38 4.57
N ASN A 159 -25.22 -19.00 4.44
CA ASN A 159 -24.79 -17.96 3.51
C ASN A 159 -24.95 -18.41 2.04
N GLY A 160 -24.64 -19.68 1.76
CA GLY A 160 -24.70 -20.24 0.42
C GLY A 160 -26.09 -20.32 -0.15
N PHE A 161 -27.05 -20.84 0.63
CA PHE A 161 -28.45 -20.91 0.19
C PHE A 161 -29.10 -19.54 0.19
N GLN A 162 -28.79 -18.67 1.16
CA GLN A 162 -29.29 -17.30 1.16
C GLN A 162 -28.87 -16.56 -0.12
N ALA A 163 -27.58 -16.63 -0.49
CA ALA A 163 -27.08 -16.03 -1.71
C ALA A 163 -27.72 -16.62 -2.99
N LEU A 164 -27.92 -17.92 -3.00
CA LEU A 164 -28.58 -18.63 -4.11
C LEU A 164 -30.05 -18.16 -4.30
N PHE A 165 -30.82 -18.10 -3.22
CA PHE A 165 -32.22 -17.67 -3.29
C PHE A 165 -32.39 -16.18 -3.64
N HIS A 166 -31.40 -15.35 -3.33
CA HIS A 166 -31.37 -13.95 -3.76
C HIS A 166 -30.84 -13.74 -5.19
N GLY A 167 -30.58 -14.83 -5.94
CA GLY A 167 -30.12 -14.78 -7.34
C GLY A 167 -28.66 -14.32 -7.52
N ASN A 168 -27.86 -14.33 -6.46
CA ASN A 168 -26.46 -13.97 -6.46
C ASN A 168 -25.59 -15.11 -5.88
N PRO A 169 -25.56 -16.29 -6.55
CA PRO A 169 -24.82 -17.44 -6.04
C PRO A 169 -23.33 -17.10 -5.88
N ASN A 170 -22.76 -17.52 -4.77
CA ASN A 170 -21.38 -17.28 -4.39
C ASN A 170 -20.63 -18.60 -4.16
N MET A 171 -19.39 -18.50 -3.67
CA MET A 171 -18.57 -19.64 -3.34
C MET A 171 -19.23 -20.57 -2.32
N ASP A 172 -19.86 -20.00 -1.27
CA ASP A 172 -20.54 -20.78 -0.24
C ASP A 172 -21.73 -21.55 -0.83
N SER A 173 -22.37 -21.02 -1.88
CA SER A 173 -23.44 -21.71 -2.61
C SER A 173 -22.95 -22.99 -3.28
N LEU A 174 -21.74 -22.99 -3.90
CA LEU A 174 -21.18 -24.18 -4.53
C LEU A 174 -20.90 -25.27 -3.50
N VAL A 175 -20.28 -24.90 -2.38
CA VAL A 175 -19.95 -25.80 -1.27
C VAL A 175 -21.23 -26.33 -0.62
N ALA A 176 -22.21 -25.45 -0.37
CA ALA A 176 -23.50 -25.81 0.21
C ALA A 176 -24.26 -26.82 -0.65
N ILE A 177 -24.38 -26.58 -1.95
CA ILE A 177 -25.08 -27.48 -2.88
C ILE A 177 -24.37 -28.83 -2.93
N GLY A 178 -23.04 -28.83 -3.15
CA GLY A 178 -22.25 -30.06 -3.27
C GLY A 178 -22.29 -30.92 -2.01
N SER A 179 -22.10 -30.30 -0.84
CA SER A 179 -22.14 -31.01 0.46
C SER A 179 -23.54 -31.47 0.82
N ALA A 180 -24.56 -30.62 0.60
CA ALA A 180 -25.95 -30.99 0.88
C ALA A 180 -26.43 -32.15 0.00
N CYS A 181 -26.12 -32.12 -1.31
CA CYS A 181 -26.48 -33.21 -2.23
C CYS A 181 -25.84 -34.53 -1.80
N SER A 182 -24.55 -34.55 -1.45
CA SER A 182 -23.86 -35.76 -0.96
C SER A 182 -24.44 -36.27 0.35
N PHE A 183 -24.75 -35.36 1.29
CA PHE A 183 -25.34 -35.71 2.57
C PHE A 183 -26.76 -36.27 2.45
N VAL A 184 -27.65 -35.54 1.74
CA VAL A 184 -29.08 -35.96 1.52
C VAL A 184 -29.10 -37.30 0.80
N TYR A 185 -28.29 -37.47 -0.24
CA TYR A 185 -28.20 -38.74 -0.96
C TYR A 185 -27.81 -39.89 -0.04
N SER A 186 -26.79 -39.70 0.84
CA SER A 186 -26.36 -40.70 1.78
C SER A 186 -27.44 -41.07 2.81
N VAL A 187 -28.23 -40.04 3.24
CA VAL A 187 -29.37 -40.29 4.12
C VAL A 187 -30.44 -41.15 3.40
N VAL A 188 -30.75 -40.83 2.14
CA VAL A 188 -31.69 -41.62 1.34
C VAL A 188 -31.17 -43.06 1.16
N MET A 189 -29.91 -43.23 0.80
CA MET A 189 -29.28 -44.56 0.66
C MET A 189 -29.33 -45.35 1.95
N MET A 190 -29.08 -44.70 3.10
CA MET A 190 -29.18 -45.32 4.40
C MET A 190 -30.57 -45.94 4.66
N PHE A 191 -31.62 -45.22 4.30
CA PHE A 191 -33.00 -45.73 4.43
C PHE A 191 -33.36 -46.85 3.42
N LEU A 192 -32.58 -46.99 2.34
CA LEU A 192 -32.73 -48.05 1.34
C LEU A 192 -31.91 -49.30 1.66
N ILE A 193 -31.09 -49.27 2.72
CA ILE A 193 -30.37 -50.43 3.23
C ILE A 193 -31.36 -51.38 3.85
N THR A 194 -31.64 -52.48 3.19
CA THR A 194 -32.44 -53.60 3.70
C THR A 194 -31.54 -54.82 3.88
N ASP A 195 -31.95 -55.84 4.66
CA ASP A 195 -31.12 -56.96 5.08
C ASP A 195 -30.50 -57.79 3.93
N ASP A 196 -30.84 -57.52 2.72
CA ASP A 196 -30.43 -58.31 1.54
C ASP A 196 -29.49 -57.54 0.56
N VAL A 197 -28.89 -56.36 0.95
CA VAL A 197 -28.23 -55.55 -0.09
C VAL A 197 -26.90 -54.99 0.32
N HIS A 198 -25.86 -55.66 -0.07
CA HIS A 198 -24.48 -55.13 -0.07
C HIS A 198 -24.26 -53.93 -1.03
N GLY A 199 -25.20 -53.63 -1.94
CA GLY A 199 -25.02 -52.58 -2.97
C GLY A 199 -25.18 -51.13 -2.47
N HIS A 200 -26.12 -50.84 -1.56
CA HIS A 200 -26.40 -49.48 -1.07
C HIS A 200 -25.40 -48.96 -0.07
N VAL A 201 -24.75 -49.83 0.71
CA VAL A 201 -23.73 -49.45 1.71
C VAL A 201 -22.48 -48.90 1.07
N HIS A 202 -22.10 -49.37 -0.13
CA HIS A 202 -20.96 -48.85 -0.91
C HIS A 202 -21.19 -47.47 -1.51
N ASN A 203 -22.44 -46.98 -1.54
CA ASN A 203 -22.84 -45.72 -2.14
C ASN A 203 -23.13 -44.62 -1.10
N LEU A 204 -22.62 -44.73 0.11
CA LEU A 204 -22.65 -43.68 1.10
C LEU A 204 -21.53 -42.69 0.84
N TYR A 205 -21.84 -41.38 0.89
CA TYR A 205 -20.91 -40.24 0.62
C TYR A 205 -20.90 -39.23 1.78
N TYR A 206 -21.15 -39.69 3.02
CA TYR A 206 -21.03 -38.83 4.22
C TYR A 206 -19.62 -38.24 4.36
N GLU A 207 -18.59 -39.07 4.08
CA GLU A 207 -17.19 -38.65 4.12
C GLU A 207 -16.89 -37.56 3.09
N SER A 208 -17.48 -37.66 1.89
CA SER A 208 -17.28 -36.65 0.85
C SER A 208 -17.82 -35.30 1.29
N SER A 209 -19.02 -35.25 1.90
CA SER A 209 -19.61 -34.02 2.44
C SER A 209 -18.75 -33.44 3.57
N ALA A 210 -18.34 -34.28 4.53
CA ALA A 210 -17.57 -33.86 5.70
C ALA A 210 -16.15 -33.37 5.33
N VAL A 211 -15.44 -34.14 4.49
CA VAL A 211 -14.08 -33.79 4.07
C VAL A 211 -14.04 -32.51 3.25
N VAL A 212 -15.00 -32.33 2.34
CA VAL A 212 -15.11 -31.08 1.56
C VAL A 212 -15.29 -29.88 2.49
N LEU A 213 -16.22 -29.93 3.44
CA LEU A 213 -16.44 -28.85 4.42
C LEU A 213 -15.20 -28.59 5.26
N THR A 214 -14.50 -29.64 5.69
CA THR A 214 -13.27 -29.52 6.50
C THR A 214 -12.14 -28.88 5.71
N LEU A 215 -11.92 -29.32 4.45
CA LEU A 215 -10.86 -28.77 3.59
C LEU A 215 -11.13 -27.31 3.19
N VAL A 216 -12.39 -26.97 2.90
CA VAL A 216 -12.78 -25.58 2.64
C VAL A 216 -12.60 -24.71 3.88
N SER A 217 -12.98 -25.23 5.06
CA SER A 217 -12.76 -24.54 6.34
C SER A 217 -11.26 -24.34 6.65
N LEU A 218 -10.41 -25.33 6.32
CA LEU A 218 -8.96 -25.20 6.41
C LEU A 218 -8.46 -24.09 5.50
N GLY A 219 -8.90 -24.05 4.24
CA GLY A 219 -8.57 -22.98 3.30
C GLY A 219 -8.93 -21.60 3.86
N LYS A 220 -10.16 -21.41 4.32
CA LYS A 220 -10.64 -20.15 4.94
C LYS A 220 -9.89 -19.78 6.23
N PHE A 221 -9.51 -20.76 7.04
CA PHE A 221 -8.71 -20.52 8.24
C PHE A 221 -7.30 -20.02 7.88
N MET A 222 -6.62 -20.68 6.92
CA MET A 222 -5.30 -20.27 6.44
C MET A 222 -5.35 -18.86 5.82
N GLU A 223 -6.39 -18.57 5.07
CA GLU A 223 -6.70 -17.26 4.51
C GLU A 223 -6.78 -16.20 5.61
N SER A 224 -7.67 -16.38 6.61
CA SER A 224 -7.85 -15.44 7.72
C SER A 224 -6.55 -15.24 8.53
N ARG A 225 -5.79 -16.31 8.77
CA ARG A 225 -4.51 -16.25 9.48
C ARG A 225 -3.46 -15.43 8.71
N ASN A 226 -3.38 -15.61 7.40
CA ASN A 226 -2.41 -14.94 6.57
C ASN A 226 -2.77 -13.46 6.37
N MET A 227 -4.07 -13.15 6.25
CA MET A 227 -4.57 -11.76 6.26
C MET A 227 -4.16 -11.02 7.53
N LYS A 228 -4.30 -11.64 8.71
CA LYS A 228 -3.84 -11.05 9.97
C LYS A 228 -2.33 -10.78 9.96
N LYS A 229 -1.51 -11.69 9.42
CA LYS A 229 -0.06 -11.46 9.30
C LYS A 229 0.27 -10.28 8.40
N THR A 230 -0.47 -10.10 7.33
CA THR A 230 -0.23 -9.02 6.37
C THR A 230 -0.66 -7.66 6.95
N LYS A 231 -1.78 -7.60 7.69
CA LYS A 231 -2.20 -6.41 8.47
C LYS A 231 -1.18 -6.06 9.57
N SER A 232 -0.40 -7.00 10.08
CA SER A 232 0.54 -6.77 11.18
C SER A 232 1.64 -5.75 10.85
N ALA A 233 1.97 -5.53 9.58
CA ALA A 233 2.95 -4.52 9.18
C ALA A 233 2.44 -3.09 9.49
N ILE A 234 1.15 -2.81 9.28
CA ILE A 234 0.51 -1.53 9.62
C ILE A 234 0.35 -1.40 11.13
N THR A 235 -0.08 -2.49 11.80
CA THR A 235 -0.19 -2.52 13.26
C THR A 235 1.18 -2.29 13.94
N ALA A 236 2.28 -2.67 13.29
CA ALA A 236 3.62 -2.38 13.79
C ALA A 236 3.94 -0.88 13.76
N LEU A 237 3.50 -0.14 12.72
CA LEU A 237 3.61 1.31 12.68
C LEU A 237 2.77 1.97 13.79
N MET A 238 1.54 1.51 14.02
CA MET A 238 0.69 2.02 15.10
C MET A 238 1.30 1.86 16.50
N ARG A 239 2.14 0.83 16.70
CA ARG A 239 2.84 0.57 17.97
C ARG A 239 4.13 1.37 18.15
N LEU A 240 4.48 2.26 17.21
CA LEU A 240 5.66 3.11 17.34
C LEU A 240 5.45 4.26 18.33
N THR A 241 4.22 4.76 18.47
CA THR A 241 3.89 5.78 19.48
C THR A 241 3.84 5.14 20.87
N PRO A 242 4.61 5.61 21.84
CA PRO A 242 4.51 5.15 23.21
C PRO A 242 3.18 5.60 23.86
N ASP A 243 2.62 4.74 24.73
CA ASP A 243 1.35 5.01 25.40
C ASP A 243 1.44 6.20 26.37
N THR A 244 2.64 6.50 26.89
CA THR A 244 2.91 7.55 27.87
C THR A 244 4.00 8.51 27.42
N ALA A 245 3.90 9.75 27.87
CA ALA A 245 4.86 10.82 27.65
C ALA A 245 5.27 11.46 28.98
N LEU A 246 6.53 11.89 29.10
CA LEU A 246 7.07 12.56 30.30
C LEU A 246 7.05 14.07 30.09
N LEU A 247 6.25 14.80 30.88
CA LEU A 247 6.23 16.27 30.85
C LEU A 247 7.48 16.84 31.51
N ALA A 248 8.14 17.77 30.84
CA ALA A 248 9.38 18.39 31.32
C ALA A 248 9.16 19.26 32.56
N ASP A 249 8.04 19.99 32.62
CA ASP A 249 7.75 20.94 33.68
C ASP A 249 7.42 20.29 35.04
N SER A 250 6.69 19.16 34.98
CA SER A 250 6.20 18.49 36.18
C SER A 250 6.93 17.21 36.54
N GLY A 251 7.71 16.68 35.61
CA GLY A 251 8.35 15.36 35.73
C GLY A 251 7.33 14.21 35.86
N LYS A 252 6.06 14.44 35.50
CA LYS A 252 4.99 13.43 35.54
C LYS A 252 4.88 12.70 34.22
N GLU A 253 4.68 11.42 34.32
CA GLU A 253 4.29 10.58 33.21
C GLU A 253 2.77 10.68 33.00
N VAL A 254 2.36 11.04 31.77
CA VAL A 254 0.97 11.22 31.38
C VAL A 254 0.66 10.39 30.14
N PRO A 255 -0.59 9.97 29.92
CA PRO A 255 -0.97 9.34 28.66
C PRO A 255 -0.64 10.26 27.48
N THR A 256 -0.03 9.71 26.40
CA THR A 256 0.32 10.49 25.20
C THR A 256 -0.90 11.19 24.60
N SER A 257 -2.08 10.58 24.68
CA SER A 257 -3.36 11.16 24.22
C SER A 257 -3.80 12.41 24.98
N SER A 258 -3.26 12.68 26.18
CA SER A 258 -3.60 13.86 26.98
C SER A 258 -2.68 15.06 26.74
N VAL A 259 -1.59 14.87 26.00
CA VAL A 259 -0.62 15.92 25.67
C VAL A 259 -1.20 16.88 24.65
N LYS A 260 -0.92 18.17 24.81
CA LYS A 260 -1.40 19.25 23.93
C LYS A 260 -0.25 19.88 23.14
N ALA A 261 -0.59 20.45 21.99
CA ALA A 261 0.36 21.27 21.25
C ALA A 261 0.86 22.44 22.13
N GLY A 262 2.20 22.61 22.16
CA GLY A 262 2.89 23.58 23.02
C GLY A 262 3.48 23.00 24.30
N ASP A 263 3.06 21.82 24.76
CA ASP A 263 3.66 21.14 25.90
C ASP A 263 5.13 20.77 25.59
N VAL A 264 5.98 20.75 26.65
CA VAL A 264 7.38 20.34 26.50
C VAL A 264 7.57 18.96 27.11
N LEU A 265 8.05 18.02 26.30
CA LEU A 265 8.29 16.64 26.68
C LEU A 265 9.78 16.42 26.95
N LEU A 266 10.09 15.62 27.97
CA LEU A 266 11.44 15.14 28.26
C LEU A 266 11.62 13.75 27.65
N VAL A 267 12.50 13.64 26.66
CA VAL A 267 12.82 12.39 25.96
C VAL A 267 14.19 11.91 26.40
N LYS A 268 14.24 10.77 27.09
CA LYS A 268 15.46 10.16 27.60
C LYS A 268 16.17 9.33 26.54
N PRO A 269 17.49 9.09 26.66
CA PRO A 269 18.20 8.14 25.81
C PRO A 269 17.56 6.75 25.79
N GLY A 270 17.48 6.12 24.62
CA GLY A 270 16.87 4.80 24.42
C GLY A 270 15.36 4.79 24.42
N THR A 271 14.68 5.96 24.59
CA THR A 271 13.22 6.03 24.54
C THR A 271 12.72 6.55 23.20
N ARG A 272 11.47 6.20 22.88
CA ARG A 272 10.80 6.74 21.69
C ARG A 272 10.28 8.14 21.94
N ILE A 273 10.35 8.99 20.94
CA ILE A 273 9.74 10.32 20.93
C ILE A 273 8.22 10.15 20.85
N PRO A 274 7.43 10.68 21.79
CA PRO A 274 5.98 10.41 21.83
C PRO A 274 5.18 11.07 20.71
N LEU A 275 5.52 12.32 20.36
CA LEU A 275 4.78 13.17 19.41
C LEU A 275 5.75 14.03 18.60
N ASP A 276 5.27 14.54 17.46
CA ASP A 276 6.03 15.47 16.62
C ASP A 276 6.30 16.79 17.35
N GLY A 277 7.49 17.33 17.18
CA GLY A 277 7.86 18.58 17.84
C GLY A 277 9.18 19.16 17.39
N VAL A 278 9.59 20.23 18.07
CA VAL A 278 10.86 20.92 17.85
C VAL A 278 11.69 20.81 19.13
N VAL A 279 12.96 20.49 18.98
CA VAL A 279 13.93 20.45 20.09
C VAL A 279 14.13 21.86 20.62
N THR A 280 13.84 22.10 21.90
CA THR A 280 14.06 23.39 22.57
C THR A 280 15.34 23.42 23.39
N LYS A 281 15.87 22.24 23.76
CA LYS A 281 17.12 22.10 24.51
C LYS A 281 17.64 20.69 24.40
N GLY A 282 18.96 20.55 24.27
CA GLY A 282 19.65 19.25 24.21
C GLY A 282 20.17 18.94 22.81
N GLU A 283 21.07 17.98 22.73
CA GLU A 283 21.65 17.44 21.50
C GLU A 283 21.65 15.92 21.59
N SER A 284 21.28 15.24 20.52
CA SER A 284 21.26 13.79 20.44
C SER A 284 21.18 13.29 19.00
N SER A 285 21.63 12.05 18.80
CA SER A 285 21.33 11.30 17.56
C SER A 285 19.96 10.65 17.70
N VAL A 286 19.12 10.83 16.70
CA VAL A 286 17.75 10.24 16.64
C VAL A 286 17.66 9.26 15.49
N ASN A 287 17.27 8.04 15.79
CA ASN A 287 17.07 6.99 14.80
C ASN A 287 15.64 7.07 14.23
N GLU A 288 15.54 7.49 12.98
CA GLU A 288 14.29 7.63 12.23
C GLU A 288 14.07 6.48 11.25
N ALA A 289 14.88 5.42 11.28
CA ALA A 289 14.88 4.31 10.31
C ALA A 289 13.53 3.62 10.13
N MET A 290 12.70 3.57 11.16
CA MET A 290 11.36 2.97 11.09
C MET A 290 10.37 3.78 10.28
N LEU A 291 10.63 5.06 10.05
CA LEU A 291 9.77 6.00 9.32
C LEU A 291 10.37 6.35 7.95
N THR A 292 11.66 6.67 7.93
CA THR A 292 12.37 7.10 6.71
C THR A 292 13.03 5.94 5.95
N GLY A 293 13.31 4.83 6.64
CA GLY A 293 14.09 3.71 6.09
C GLY A 293 15.61 3.96 6.06
N GLU A 294 16.11 5.09 6.61
CA GLU A 294 17.54 5.38 6.72
C GLU A 294 18.13 4.70 7.94
N SER A 295 19.24 3.98 7.74
CA SER A 295 19.87 3.22 8.82
C SER A 295 20.78 4.07 9.73
N LEU A 296 21.16 5.26 9.28
CA LEU A 296 22.04 6.17 10.04
C LEU A 296 21.19 7.10 10.89
N PRO A 297 21.49 7.22 12.20
CA PRO A 297 20.83 8.20 13.06
C PRO A 297 21.13 9.63 12.62
N VAL A 298 20.15 10.50 12.74
CA VAL A 298 20.24 11.93 12.39
C VAL A 298 20.55 12.74 13.64
N GLU A 299 21.57 13.60 13.56
CA GLU A 299 21.91 14.53 14.64
C GLU A 299 20.82 15.60 14.78
N LYS A 300 20.31 15.76 16.01
CA LYS A 300 19.30 16.77 16.36
C LYS A 300 19.84 17.68 17.46
N ALA A 301 19.74 18.96 17.20
CA ALA A 301 20.14 20.03 18.11
C ALA A 301 18.94 20.97 18.37
N GLU A 302 19.16 22.01 19.17
CA GLU A 302 18.13 23.04 19.41
C GLU A 302 17.63 23.67 18.10
N GLY A 303 16.33 23.70 17.93
CA GLY A 303 15.64 24.13 16.70
C GLY A 303 15.38 23.02 15.68
N SER A 304 15.94 21.80 15.85
CA SER A 304 15.68 20.68 14.96
C SER A 304 14.29 20.10 15.16
N GLU A 305 13.60 19.77 14.06
CA GLU A 305 12.35 19.01 14.09
C GLU A 305 12.60 17.54 14.40
N VAL A 306 11.69 16.94 15.17
CA VAL A 306 11.69 15.50 15.50
C VAL A 306 10.31 14.91 15.24
N ILE A 307 10.30 13.65 14.80
CA ILE A 307 9.08 12.92 14.43
C ILE A 307 8.73 11.92 15.54
N GLY A 308 7.45 11.89 15.92
CA GLY A 308 6.91 10.91 16.86
C GLY A 308 7.12 9.48 16.38
N GLY A 309 7.50 8.57 17.31
CA GLY A 309 7.83 7.18 16.99
C GLY A 309 9.31 6.91 16.75
N SER A 310 10.13 7.94 16.44
CA SER A 310 11.59 7.85 16.33
C SER A 310 12.25 7.51 17.66
N VAL A 311 13.44 6.93 17.65
CA VAL A 311 14.18 6.52 18.86
C VAL A 311 15.29 7.51 19.15
N ASN A 312 15.27 8.13 20.33
CA ASN A 312 16.35 8.97 20.85
C ASN A 312 17.50 8.08 21.35
N GLU A 313 18.73 8.22 20.84
CA GLU A 313 19.82 7.28 21.15
C GLU A 313 20.69 7.71 22.33
N ASN A 314 21.26 8.92 22.29
CA ASN A 314 22.41 9.26 23.16
C ASN A 314 22.13 10.33 24.21
N GLY A 315 21.52 11.44 23.81
CA GLY A 315 21.32 12.64 24.65
C GLY A 315 19.95 12.71 25.30
N VAL A 316 19.74 13.72 26.11
CA VAL A 316 18.43 14.09 26.65
C VAL A 316 17.85 15.22 25.81
N LEU A 317 16.68 15.03 25.23
CA LEU A 317 16.01 16.04 24.43
C LEU A 317 14.80 16.63 25.16
N TYR A 318 14.65 17.94 25.08
CA TYR A 318 13.42 18.65 25.46
C TYR A 318 12.68 19.02 24.17
N VAL A 319 11.53 18.41 23.94
CA VAL A 319 10.79 18.54 22.69
C VAL A 319 9.50 19.31 22.96
N LYS A 320 9.33 20.47 22.32
CA LYS A 320 8.07 21.22 22.32
C LYS A 320 7.17 20.61 21.26
N VAL A 321 6.03 20.09 21.68
CA VAL A 321 5.06 19.42 20.81
C VAL A 321 4.44 20.44 19.84
N THR A 322 4.47 20.11 18.55
CA THR A 322 3.88 20.92 17.47
C THR A 322 2.59 20.31 16.95
N ARG A 323 2.50 18.98 16.89
CA ARG A 323 1.33 18.26 16.35
C ARG A 323 0.88 17.16 17.31
N VAL A 324 -0.44 16.96 17.40
CA VAL A 324 -1.07 15.96 18.31
C VAL A 324 -2.18 15.19 17.58
N GLY A 325 -2.50 14.00 18.06
CA GLY A 325 -3.62 13.20 17.56
C GLY A 325 -3.44 12.79 16.10
N GLU A 326 -4.44 13.07 15.27
CA GLU A 326 -4.47 12.70 13.84
C GLU A 326 -3.52 13.52 12.97
N ASP A 327 -3.09 14.69 13.45
CA ASP A 327 -2.20 15.59 12.73
C ASP A 327 -0.73 15.18 12.80
N THR A 328 -0.36 14.20 13.63
CA THR A 328 1.01 13.71 13.70
C THR A 328 1.43 13.05 12.39
N THR A 329 2.71 13.20 12.05
CA THR A 329 3.32 12.57 10.84
C THR A 329 3.04 11.07 10.79
N LEU A 330 3.17 10.38 11.92
CA LEU A 330 2.92 8.94 12.00
C LEU A 330 1.43 8.61 11.77
N SER A 331 0.50 9.37 12.34
CA SER A 331 -0.94 9.18 12.10
C SER A 331 -1.31 9.39 10.63
N ARG A 332 -0.72 10.39 9.97
CA ARG A 332 -0.90 10.63 8.53
C ARG A 332 -0.34 9.49 7.68
N ILE A 333 0.83 8.96 8.01
CA ILE A 333 1.41 7.79 7.34
C ILE A 333 0.46 6.58 7.47
N ILE A 334 -0.04 6.32 8.67
CA ILE A 334 -0.98 5.22 8.93
C ILE A 334 -2.24 5.41 8.09
N ARG A 335 -2.85 6.61 8.12
CA ARG A 335 -4.04 6.94 7.32
C ARG A 335 -3.78 6.78 5.83
N PHE A 336 -2.65 7.24 5.32
CA PHE A 336 -2.26 7.10 3.92
C PHE A 336 -2.17 5.63 3.50
N VAL A 337 -1.63 4.76 4.36
CA VAL A 337 -1.53 3.31 4.11
C VAL A 337 -2.90 2.62 4.25
N GLU A 338 -3.76 3.06 5.16
CA GLU A 338 -5.14 2.57 5.29
C GLU A 338 -5.99 2.96 4.08
N ASP A 339 -5.90 4.19 3.60
CA ASP A 339 -6.56 4.67 2.39
C ASP A 339 -6.10 3.89 1.15
N ALA A 340 -4.81 3.52 1.11
CA ALA A 340 -4.26 2.68 0.04
C ALA A 340 -4.97 1.33 -0.07
N GLN A 341 -5.52 0.82 1.02
CA GLN A 341 -6.28 -0.43 1.04
C GLN A 341 -7.77 -0.22 0.71
N GLY A 342 -8.26 1.01 0.84
CA GLY A 342 -9.67 1.36 0.63
C GLY A 342 -10.11 1.33 -0.84
N LYS A 343 -9.28 1.82 -1.75
CA LYS A 343 -9.61 1.95 -3.18
C LYS A 343 -9.19 0.73 -3.97
N LYS A 344 -10.14 0.12 -4.69
CA LYS A 344 -9.89 -1.06 -5.53
C LYS A 344 -9.10 -0.71 -6.79
N ALA A 345 -8.05 -1.47 -7.06
CA ALA A 345 -7.33 -1.44 -8.32
C ALA A 345 -8.22 -1.89 -9.51
N PRO A 346 -8.04 -1.38 -10.74
CA PRO A 346 -8.77 -1.78 -11.94
C PRO A 346 -8.72 -3.29 -12.18
N ILE A 347 -7.58 -3.93 -11.95
CA ILE A 347 -7.42 -5.38 -12.08
C ILE A 347 -8.30 -6.16 -11.09
N SER A 348 -8.51 -5.63 -9.86
CA SER A 348 -9.44 -6.21 -8.88
C SER A 348 -10.88 -6.16 -9.37
N ARG A 349 -11.30 -5.02 -9.95
CA ARG A 349 -12.66 -4.87 -10.50
C ARG A 349 -12.90 -5.86 -11.64
N THR A 350 -11.89 -6.12 -12.46
CA THR A 350 -11.96 -7.11 -13.54
C THR A 350 -12.07 -8.53 -12.97
N ALA A 351 -11.26 -8.88 -11.97
CA ALA A 351 -11.33 -10.18 -11.30
C ALA A 351 -12.70 -10.42 -10.64
N ASP A 352 -13.25 -9.42 -9.96
CA ASP A 352 -14.58 -9.50 -9.35
C ASP A 352 -15.69 -9.71 -10.38
N ARG A 353 -15.62 -9.02 -11.54
CA ARG A 353 -16.57 -9.21 -12.64
C ARG A 353 -16.51 -10.64 -13.19
N VAL A 354 -15.30 -11.17 -13.38
CA VAL A 354 -15.12 -12.56 -13.83
C VAL A 354 -15.67 -13.53 -12.78
N ALA A 355 -15.41 -13.31 -11.49
CA ALA A 355 -15.94 -14.14 -10.40
C ALA A 355 -17.48 -14.17 -10.39
N GLY A 356 -18.13 -13.03 -10.62
CA GLY A 356 -19.59 -12.92 -10.68
C GLY A 356 -20.26 -13.69 -11.81
N ILE A 357 -19.54 -13.90 -12.94
CA ILE A 357 -20.03 -14.71 -14.07
C ILE A 357 -19.65 -16.18 -13.89
N PHE A 358 -18.51 -16.44 -13.26
CA PHE A 358 -17.92 -17.77 -13.13
C PHE A 358 -18.82 -18.74 -12.34
N VAL A 359 -19.33 -18.33 -11.18
CA VAL A 359 -20.14 -19.20 -10.31
C VAL A 359 -21.42 -19.70 -10.99
N PRO A 360 -22.28 -18.84 -11.59
CA PRO A 360 -23.42 -19.32 -12.37
C PRO A 360 -23.04 -20.24 -13.52
N THR A 361 -21.94 -19.93 -14.23
CA THR A 361 -21.46 -20.75 -15.35
C THR A 361 -21.05 -22.14 -14.88
N VAL A 362 -20.36 -22.24 -13.75
CA VAL A 362 -19.96 -23.52 -13.17
C VAL A 362 -21.17 -24.36 -12.77
N ILE A 363 -22.19 -23.76 -12.16
CA ILE A 363 -23.43 -24.48 -11.84
C ILE A 363 -24.05 -25.05 -13.12
N ALA A 364 -24.10 -24.25 -14.18
CA ALA A 364 -24.63 -24.72 -15.47
C ALA A 364 -23.79 -25.88 -16.05
N ILE A 365 -22.46 -25.80 -15.98
CA ILE A 365 -21.56 -26.88 -16.43
C ILE A 365 -21.77 -28.15 -15.58
N ALA A 366 -21.91 -28.03 -14.27
CA ALA A 366 -22.14 -29.16 -13.38
C ALA A 366 -23.49 -29.87 -13.72
N VAL A 367 -24.54 -29.10 -13.94
CA VAL A 367 -25.84 -29.62 -14.36
C VAL A 367 -25.74 -30.28 -15.73
N LEU A 368 -25.08 -29.62 -16.70
CA LEU A 368 -24.90 -30.17 -18.05
C LEU A 368 -24.11 -31.49 -18.02
N ALA A 369 -23.01 -31.55 -17.27
CA ALA A 369 -22.23 -32.79 -17.12
C ALA A 369 -23.05 -33.91 -16.47
N ALA A 370 -23.85 -33.59 -15.44
CA ALA A 370 -24.73 -34.55 -14.79
C ALA A 370 -25.79 -35.10 -15.81
N VAL A 371 -26.41 -34.26 -16.61
CA VAL A 371 -27.39 -34.64 -17.65
C VAL A 371 -26.73 -35.51 -18.73
N ILE A 372 -25.54 -35.14 -19.21
CA ILE A 372 -24.82 -35.94 -20.22
C ILE A 372 -24.54 -37.36 -19.70
N TRP A 373 -24.03 -37.50 -18.46
CA TRP A 373 -23.75 -38.83 -17.91
C TRP A 373 -25.00 -39.63 -17.55
N ALA A 374 -26.10 -38.97 -17.18
CA ALA A 374 -27.39 -39.63 -16.99
C ALA A 374 -27.94 -40.18 -18.32
N ILE A 375 -27.85 -39.42 -19.42
CA ILE A 375 -28.22 -39.87 -20.75
C ILE A 375 -27.31 -41.01 -21.23
N ALA A 376 -25.99 -40.96 -20.86
CA ALA A 376 -25.04 -42.03 -21.15
C ALA A 376 -25.29 -43.31 -20.34
N GLY A 377 -26.37 -43.38 -19.56
CA GLY A 377 -26.79 -44.58 -18.81
C GLY A 377 -25.99 -44.89 -17.57
N LYS A 378 -25.27 -43.90 -17.00
CA LYS A 378 -24.57 -44.06 -15.72
C LYS A 378 -25.58 -44.02 -14.57
N ASP A 379 -25.24 -44.76 -13.49
CA ASP A 379 -26.03 -44.76 -12.27
C ASP A 379 -26.04 -43.40 -11.56
N PHE A 380 -27.04 -43.17 -10.73
CA PHE A 380 -27.24 -41.87 -10.09
C PHE A 380 -26.07 -41.50 -9.16
N ALA A 381 -25.42 -42.48 -8.51
CA ALA A 381 -24.24 -42.28 -7.69
C ALA A 381 -23.06 -41.69 -8.47
N PHE A 382 -22.81 -42.18 -9.70
CA PHE A 382 -21.81 -41.65 -10.61
C PHE A 382 -22.13 -40.22 -11.03
N VAL A 383 -23.36 -39.96 -11.44
CA VAL A 383 -23.84 -38.64 -11.87
C VAL A 383 -23.69 -37.64 -10.73
N LEU A 384 -24.06 -38.01 -9.50
CA LEU A 384 -23.92 -37.16 -8.32
C LEU A 384 -22.46 -36.85 -8.01
N ARG A 385 -21.57 -37.86 -8.15
CA ARG A 385 -20.12 -37.67 -7.93
C ARG A 385 -19.54 -36.68 -8.93
N VAL A 386 -19.90 -36.77 -10.22
CA VAL A 386 -19.49 -35.80 -11.23
C VAL A 386 -20.01 -34.41 -10.88
N PHE A 387 -21.30 -34.28 -10.59
CA PHE A 387 -21.94 -33.01 -10.25
C PHE A 387 -21.24 -32.34 -9.06
N THR A 388 -21.07 -33.07 -7.94
CA THR A 388 -20.42 -32.54 -6.74
C THR A 388 -18.95 -32.23 -6.94
N SER A 389 -18.20 -33.07 -7.70
CA SER A 389 -16.79 -32.82 -8.01
C SER A 389 -16.59 -31.53 -8.81
N VAL A 390 -17.45 -31.25 -9.82
CA VAL A 390 -17.41 -30.03 -10.60
C VAL A 390 -17.69 -28.81 -9.72
N LEU A 391 -18.70 -28.84 -8.86
CA LEU A 391 -19.02 -27.74 -7.95
C LEU A 391 -17.87 -27.44 -6.97
N VAL A 392 -17.25 -28.48 -6.42
CA VAL A 392 -16.18 -28.33 -5.43
C VAL A 392 -14.90 -27.82 -6.06
N ILE A 393 -14.43 -28.42 -7.18
CA ILE A 393 -13.16 -28.02 -7.81
C ILE A 393 -13.21 -26.59 -8.35
N ALA A 394 -14.38 -26.13 -8.74
CA ALA A 394 -14.56 -24.83 -9.35
C ALA A 394 -14.68 -23.67 -8.33
N CYS A 395 -14.50 -23.92 -7.05
CA CYS A 395 -14.50 -22.83 -6.07
C CYS A 395 -13.36 -21.82 -6.35
N PRO A 396 -13.66 -20.56 -6.68
CA PRO A 396 -12.62 -19.56 -6.94
C PRO A 396 -12.11 -18.90 -5.63
N CYS A 397 -11.84 -19.70 -4.60
CA CYS A 397 -11.48 -19.21 -3.26
C CYS A 397 -10.27 -18.28 -3.27
N ALA A 398 -9.22 -18.66 -4.02
CA ALA A 398 -7.98 -17.89 -4.13
C ALA A 398 -8.13 -16.58 -4.90
N LEU A 399 -9.12 -16.47 -5.80
CA LEU A 399 -9.30 -15.33 -6.69
C LEU A 399 -9.60 -14.03 -5.91
N GLY A 400 -10.45 -14.12 -4.88
CA GLY A 400 -10.83 -12.96 -4.06
C GLY A 400 -9.67 -12.35 -3.27
N LEU A 401 -8.60 -13.11 -3.03
CA LEU A 401 -7.42 -12.68 -2.29
C LEU A 401 -6.22 -12.35 -3.18
N ALA A 402 -6.20 -12.82 -4.42
CA ALA A 402 -5.05 -12.71 -5.32
C ALA A 402 -4.53 -11.27 -5.44
N THR A 403 -5.42 -10.31 -5.60
CA THR A 403 -5.08 -8.90 -5.75
C THR A 403 -4.92 -8.17 -4.42
N PRO A 404 -5.89 -8.23 -3.46
CA PRO A 404 -5.77 -7.47 -2.21
C PRO A 404 -4.54 -7.85 -1.39
N THR A 405 -4.19 -9.13 -1.32
CA THR A 405 -3.01 -9.57 -0.56
C THR A 405 -1.71 -9.04 -1.17
N ALA A 406 -1.57 -9.07 -2.49
CA ALA A 406 -0.38 -8.55 -3.16
C ALA A 406 -0.25 -7.01 -3.00
N ILE A 407 -1.36 -6.27 -3.11
CA ILE A 407 -1.39 -4.82 -2.87
C ILE A 407 -0.97 -4.52 -1.42
N MET A 408 -1.54 -5.22 -0.44
CA MET A 408 -1.25 -5.02 0.98
C MET A 408 0.23 -5.32 1.31
N VAL A 409 0.80 -6.39 0.73
CA VAL A 409 2.22 -6.71 0.90
C VAL A 409 3.09 -5.68 0.20
N GLY A 410 2.72 -5.26 -1.03
CA GLY A 410 3.44 -4.26 -1.80
C GLY A 410 3.46 -2.90 -1.12
N THR A 411 2.29 -2.38 -0.70
CA THR A 411 2.21 -1.09 0.02
C THR A 411 2.93 -1.15 1.36
N GLY A 412 2.84 -2.27 2.09
CA GLY A 412 3.57 -2.49 3.33
C GLY A 412 5.09 -2.56 3.14
N LEU A 413 5.56 -3.14 2.02
CA LEU A 413 6.98 -3.14 1.66
C LEU A 413 7.44 -1.73 1.28
N GLY A 414 6.62 -0.98 0.53
CA GLY A 414 6.88 0.43 0.21
C GLY A 414 7.02 1.27 1.47
N ALA A 415 6.06 1.20 2.37
CA ALA A 415 6.08 1.96 3.63
C ALA A 415 7.32 1.68 4.48
N LYS A 416 7.81 0.44 4.53
CA LYS A 416 9.08 0.09 5.22
C LYS A 416 10.31 0.75 4.59
N HIS A 417 10.24 1.14 3.33
CA HIS A 417 11.32 1.82 2.61
C HIS A 417 11.06 3.32 2.42
N GLY A 418 10.10 3.89 3.18
CA GLY A 418 9.75 5.29 3.06
C GLY A 418 8.99 5.67 1.79
N ILE A 419 8.43 4.68 1.07
CA ILE A 419 7.64 4.89 -0.16
C ILE A 419 6.17 4.68 0.20
N LEU A 420 5.40 5.76 0.31
CA LEU A 420 3.97 5.73 0.62
C LEU A 420 3.16 5.83 -0.67
N ILE A 421 2.17 4.95 -0.83
CA ILE A 421 1.34 4.87 -2.04
C ILE A 421 -0.13 5.03 -1.64
N ARG A 422 -0.84 5.98 -2.26
CA ARG A 422 -2.20 6.39 -1.88
C ARG A 422 -3.28 5.35 -2.17
N SER A 423 -3.09 4.48 -3.17
CA SER A 423 -4.09 3.46 -3.52
C SER A 423 -3.51 2.29 -4.30
N GLY A 424 -4.22 1.15 -4.26
CA GLY A 424 -3.90 0.02 -5.12
C GLY A 424 -4.05 0.35 -6.62
N GLU A 425 -4.89 1.32 -6.96
CA GLU A 425 -5.02 1.84 -8.33
C GLU A 425 -3.74 2.54 -8.78
N ILE A 426 -3.19 3.41 -7.93
CA ILE A 426 -1.92 4.10 -8.20
C ILE A 426 -0.79 3.09 -8.40
N LEU A 427 -0.76 2.03 -7.57
CA LEU A 427 0.24 0.98 -7.70
C LEU A 427 0.15 0.25 -9.06
N GLU A 428 -1.05 0.09 -9.62
CA GLU A 428 -1.26 -0.47 -10.96
C GLU A 428 -0.91 0.53 -12.07
N VAL A 429 -1.35 1.79 -11.93
CA VAL A 429 -1.13 2.85 -12.93
C VAL A 429 0.35 3.22 -13.04
N THR A 430 1.06 3.27 -11.92
CA THR A 430 2.51 3.55 -11.87
C THR A 430 3.33 2.62 -12.76
N HIS A 431 2.92 1.34 -12.90
CA HIS A 431 3.58 0.42 -13.83
C HIS A 431 3.43 0.83 -15.30
N SER A 432 2.40 1.60 -15.64
CA SER A 432 2.14 2.05 -17.02
C SER A 432 2.90 3.31 -17.42
N VAL A 433 3.58 3.96 -16.49
CA VAL A 433 4.40 5.16 -16.72
C VAL A 433 5.50 4.86 -17.74
N ASP A 434 5.66 5.73 -18.72
CA ASP A 434 6.71 5.68 -19.74
C ASP A 434 7.61 6.93 -19.71
N THR A 435 7.18 8.00 -19.05
CA THR A 435 7.88 9.27 -18.99
C THR A 435 7.89 9.81 -17.56
N VAL A 436 9.07 10.14 -17.04
CA VAL A 436 9.25 10.78 -15.74
C VAL A 436 9.64 12.22 -15.94
N VAL A 437 8.85 13.14 -15.42
CA VAL A 437 9.11 14.58 -15.43
C VAL A 437 9.62 14.96 -14.04
N LEU A 438 10.81 15.48 -13.98
CA LEU A 438 11.48 15.90 -12.73
C LEU A 438 11.45 17.43 -12.62
N ASP A 439 10.99 17.95 -11.49
CA ASP A 439 11.31 19.33 -11.14
C ASP A 439 12.80 19.45 -10.81
N LYS A 440 13.39 20.65 -10.97
CA LYS A 440 14.79 20.88 -10.63
C LYS A 440 14.98 21.04 -9.13
N THR A 441 14.33 22.06 -8.56
CA THR A 441 14.63 22.58 -7.23
C THR A 441 14.10 21.65 -6.14
N GLY A 442 14.95 21.28 -5.17
CA GLY A 442 14.56 20.35 -4.11
C GLY A 442 14.39 18.89 -4.56
N THR A 443 14.30 18.60 -5.86
CA THR A 443 14.12 17.27 -6.45
C THR A 443 15.43 16.74 -7.04
N VAL A 444 15.93 17.33 -8.11
CA VAL A 444 17.24 16.99 -8.71
C VAL A 444 18.38 17.66 -7.94
N THR A 445 18.14 18.86 -7.41
CA THR A 445 19.04 19.64 -6.60
C THR A 445 18.67 19.57 -5.12
N LYS A 446 19.53 20.04 -4.23
CA LYS A 446 19.28 20.02 -2.77
C LYS A 446 18.16 20.97 -2.33
N GLY A 447 17.87 22.02 -3.11
CA GLY A 447 16.93 23.09 -2.74
C GLY A 447 17.52 24.10 -1.76
N GLU A 448 18.80 23.98 -1.46
CA GLU A 448 19.56 24.85 -0.56
C GLU A 448 20.71 25.47 -1.33
N PRO A 449 20.65 26.78 -1.65
CA PRO A 449 21.76 27.49 -2.30
C PRO A 449 23.05 27.37 -1.47
N ALA A 450 24.16 27.09 -2.13
CA ALA A 450 25.47 26.99 -1.51
C ALA A 450 26.51 27.80 -2.31
N VAL A 451 27.55 28.26 -1.65
CA VAL A 451 28.70 28.92 -2.30
C VAL A 451 29.48 27.86 -3.08
N THR A 452 29.57 28.04 -4.40
CA THR A 452 30.27 27.13 -5.32
C THR A 452 31.71 27.59 -5.56
N GLU A 453 31.91 28.89 -5.77
CA GLU A 453 33.22 29.44 -6.06
C GLU A 453 33.41 30.82 -5.41
N VAL A 454 34.61 31.07 -4.91
CA VAL A 454 35.05 32.36 -4.35
C VAL A 454 36.26 32.86 -5.12
N CYS A 455 36.10 33.89 -5.93
CA CYS A 455 37.12 34.46 -6.80
C CYS A 455 37.53 35.86 -6.32
N PRO A 456 38.58 36.03 -5.54
CA PRO A 456 39.05 37.34 -5.12
C PRO A 456 39.71 38.08 -6.28
N ALA A 457 39.43 39.41 -6.45
CA ALA A 457 40.14 40.29 -7.37
C ALA A 457 41.50 40.71 -6.81
N GLY A 458 41.65 40.64 -5.49
CA GLY A 458 42.88 40.91 -4.74
C GLY A 458 42.73 40.38 -3.31
N GLY A 459 43.79 39.90 -2.72
CA GLY A 459 43.74 39.32 -1.38
C GLY A 459 43.43 37.81 -1.37
N THR A 460 42.81 37.32 -0.30
CA THR A 460 42.54 35.89 -0.10
C THR A 460 41.04 35.59 -0.26
N ALA A 461 40.67 34.39 -0.67
CA ALA A 461 39.31 33.92 -0.75
C ALA A 461 38.58 33.97 0.61
N GLU A 462 39.31 33.66 1.69
CA GLU A 462 38.78 33.73 3.06
C GLU A 462 38.46 35.17 3.49
N GLY A 463 39.32 36.13 3.09
CA GLY A 463 39.09 37.55 3.36
C GLY A 463 37.89 38.09 2.63
N LEU A 464 37.68 37.72 1.36
CA LEU A 464 36.50 38.06 0.59
C LEU A 464 35.24 37.46 1.23
N LEU A 465 35.25 36.15 1.57
CA LEU A 465 34.11 35.47 2.17
C LEU A 465 33.77 36.05 3.56
N THR A 466 34.76 36.45 4.35
CA THR A 466 34.55 37.10 5.65
C THR A 466 33.81 38.45 5.50
N ILE A 467 34.25 39.29 4.56
CA ILE A 467 33.58 40.58 4.28
C ILE A 467 32.18 40.38 3.75
N ALA A 468 32.03 39.46 2.81
CA ALA A 468 30.73 39.12 2.22
C ALA A 468 29.75 38.62 3.27
N ALA A 469 30.16 37.66 4.11
CA ALA A 469 29.31 37.12 5.17
C ALA A 469 28.94 38.19 6.23
N ALA A 470 29.87 39.09 6.56
CA ALA A 470 29.56 40.19 7.49
C ALA A 470 28.48 41.10 6.93
N VAL A 471 28.57 41.47 5.65
CA VAL A 471 27.57 42.38 4.99
C VAL A 471 26.23 41.69 4.73
N GLU A 472 26.26 40.43 4.36
CA GLU A 472 25.03 39.64 4.09
C GLU A 472 24.37 39.12 5.38
N SER A 473 25.01 39.18 6.55
CA SER A 473 24.44 38.68 7.82
C SER A 473 23.12 39.30 8.25
N VAL A 474 22.76 40.46 7.73
CA VAL A 474 21.51 41.20 7.99
C VAL A 474 20.48 41.04 6.88
N SER A 475 20.86 40.37 5.77
CA SER A 475 19.97 40.13 4.63
C SER A 475 19.17 38.84 4.86
N GLN A 476 17.89 38.86 4.50
CA GLN A 476 17.02 37.69 4.55
C GLN A 476 16.98 36.93 3.20
N HIS A 477 17.81 37.31 2.25
CA HIS A 477 17.84 36.64 0.94
C HIS A 477 18.47 35.25 1.02
N PRO A 478 17.96 34.22 0.34
CA PRO A 478 18.53 32.86 0.36
C PRO A 478 20.03 32.81 -0.04
N LEU A 479 20.45 33.65 -1.00
CA LEU A 479 21.85 33.74 -1.41
C LEU A 479 22.75 34.30 -0.28
N ALA A 480 22.23 35.20 0.53
CA ALA A 480 22.92 35.74 1.70
C ALA A 480 23.13 34.65 2.76
N ALA A 481 22.11 33.85 3.04
CA ALA A 481 22.19 32.72 3.96
C ALA A 481 23.29 31.74 3.54
N ALA A 482 23.40 31.41 2.25
CA ALA A 482 24.43 30.55 1.70
C ALA A 482 25.87 31.08 1.97
N ILE A 483 26.07 32.39 1.79
CA ILE A 483 27.36 33.03 2.02
C ILE A 483 27.71 33.02 3.50
N VAL A 484 26.79 33.33 4.39
CA VAL A 484 26.96 33.31 5.84
C VAL A 484 27.27 31.89 6.32
N GLN A 485 26.53 30.88 5.84
CA GLN A 485 26.75 29.47 6.15
C GLN A 485 28.16 29.02 5.73
N ALA A 486 28.59 29.34 4.50
CA ALA A 486 29.92 28.99 4.01
C ALA A 486 31.05 29.60 4.85
N ALA A 487 30.84 30.82 5.38
CA ALA A 487 31.80 31.43 6.32
C ALA A 487 31.81 30.71 7.69
N GLN A 488 30.65 30.29 8.20
CA GLN A 488 30.55 29.55 9.45
C GLN A 488 31.20 28.17 9.36
N GLU A 489 30.97 27.43 8.29
CA GLU A 489 31.61 26.13 8.03
C GLU A 489 33.13 26.21 8.04
N LYS A 490 33.69 27.30 7.48
CA LYS A 490 35.12 27.58 7.52
C LYS A 490 35.60 28.22 8.84
N LYS A 491 34.67 28.33 9.84
CA LYS A 491 34.96 28.95 11.15
C LYS A 491 35.53 30.36 11.04
N LEU A 492 35.11 31.13 10.02
CA LEU A 492 35.56 32.51 9.83
C LEU A 492 34.73 33.43 10.74
N SER A 493 35.43 34.33 11.45
CA SER A 493 34.75 35.30 12.29
C SER A 493 34.24 36.47 11.44
N THR A 494 32.94 36.67 11.39
CA THR A 494 32.30 37.77 10.65
C THR A 494 32.50 39.15 11.25
N GLY A 495 33.13 39.22 12.41
CA GLY A 495 33.56 40.48 13.01
C GLY A 495 32.40 41.40 13.45
N LYS A 496 32.45 42.68 13.03
CA LYS A 496 31.43 43.67 13.36
C LYS A 496 30.20 43.56 12.47
N GLN A 497 29.02 43.85 13.04
CA GLN A 497 27.81 44.01 12.25
C GLN A 497 27.91 45.22 11.30
N PRO A 498 27.34 45.12 10.10
CA PRO A 498 27.33 46.24 9.15
C PRO A 498 26.43 47.38 9.67
N GLU A 499 26.83 48.60 9.37
CA GLU A 499 26.07 49.82 9.64
C GLU A 499 25.47 50.34 8.33
N ASN A 500 24.44 51.18 8.44
CA ASN A 500 23.78 51.82 7.27
C ASN A 500 23.39 50.87 6.13
N PHE A 501 22.75 49.75 6.51
CA PHE A 501 22.27 48.76 5.54
C PHE A 501 21.15 49.29 4.68
N GLU A 502 21.30 49.21 3.36
CA GLU A 502 20.33 49.61 2.34
C GLU A 502 20.15 48.50 1.32
N LEU A 503 18.95 47.95 1.22
CA LEU A 503 18.61 46.99 0.18
C LEU A 503 18.25 47.74 -1.12
N LEU A 504 18.88 47.37 -2.23
CA LEU A 504 18.63 47.90 -3.55
C LEU A 504 17.85 46.85 -4.39
N PRO A 505 16.52 46.97 -4.50
CA PRO A 505 15.69 45.97 -5.13
C PRO A 505 16.15 45.56 -6.52
N GLY A 506 16.31 44.25 -6.78
CA GLY A 506 16.75 43.70 -8.05
C GLY A 506 18.22 43.96 -8.43
N ARG A 507 19.03 44.54 -7.53
CA ARG A 507 20.43 44.90 -7.80
C ARG A 507 21.40 44.31 -6.76
N GLY A 508 21.05 44.36 -5.49
CA GLY A 508 21.87 43.91 -4.38
C GLY A 508 21.71 44.78 -3.14
N LEU A 509 22.77 45.03 -2.41
CA LEU A 509 22.76 45.79 -1.18
C LEU A 509 23.99 46.71 -1.06
N ARG A 510 23.87 47.72 -0.22
CA ARG A 510 24.93 48.66 0.21
C ARG A 510 24.95 48.65 1.73
N ALA A 511 26.13 48.58 2.30
CA ALA A 511 26.31 48.67 3.74
C ALA A 511 27.65 49.30 4.09
N ALA A 512 27.81 49.84 5.30
CA ALA A 512 29.07 50.30 5.82
C ALA A 512 29.70 49.25 6.75
N LEU A 513 30.90 48.79 6.47
CA LEU A 513 31.63 47.87 7.30
C LEU A 513 32.94 48.46 7.74
N SER A 514 33.14 48.71 9.03
CA SER A 514 34.35 49.33 9.58
C SER A 514 34.72 50.67 8.92
N GLY A 515 33.72 51.50 8.60
CA GLY A 515 33.91 52.82 7.99
C GLY A 515 34.12 52.81 6.48
N ARG A 516 34.08 51.62 5.83
CA ARG A 516 34.14 51.47 4.36
C ARG A 516 32.76 51.20 3.79
N THR A 517 32.44 51.76 2.66
CA THR A 517 31.24 51.47 1.93
C THR A 517 31.42 50.20 1.12
N VAL A 518 30.64 49.16 1.45
CA VAL A 518 30.67 47.86 0.75
C VAL A 518 29.40 47.72 -0.10
N LEU A 519 29.55 47.32 -1.35
CA LEU A 519 28.51 46.95 -2.29
C LEU A 519 28.55 45.44 -2.49
N ALA A 520 27.38 44.80 -2.43
CA ALA A 520 27.21 43.38 -2.77
C ALA A 520 26.03 43.24 -3.74
N GLY A 521 26.24 42.63 -4.90
CA GLY A 521 25.13 42.49 -5.88
C GLY A 521 25.57 42.09 -7.28
N ASN A 522 24.63 42.30 -8.23
CA ASN A 522 24.81 41.92 -9.62
C ASN A 522 25.68 42.89 -10.40
N ARG A 523 26.02 42.56 -11.66
CA ARG A 523 26.79 43.36 -12.60
C ARG A 523 26.25 44.78 -12.71
N ARG A 524 24.92 44.96 -12.84
CA ARG A 524 24.26 46.24 -12.99
C ARG A 524 24.53 47.17 -11.80
N LEU A 525 24.52 46.68 -10.58
CA LEU A 525 24.85 47.49 -9.41
C LEU A 525 26.31 48.01 -9.46
N MET A 526 27.25 47.20 -9.90
CA MET A 526 28.65 47.57 -10.01
C MET A 526 28.86 48.66 -11.10
N GLU A 527 28.24 48.46 -12.27
CA GLU A 527 28.30 49.42 -13.38
C GLU A 527 27.69 50.79 -13.01
N GLU A 528 26.49 50.78 -12.39
CA GLU A 528 25.81 52.01 -11.93
C GLU A 528 26.62 52.72 -10.81
N SER A 529 27.42 51.96 -10.05
CA SER A 529 28.24 52.53 -9.00
C SER A 529 29.70 52.85 -9.46
N GLY A 530 29.98 52.68 -10.75
CA GLY A 530 31.31 53.02 -11.35
C GLY A 530 32.43 52.09 -10.95
N VAL A 531 32.10 50.84 -10.52
CA VAL A 531 33.09 49.82 -10.18
C VAL A 531 33.54 49.08 -11.42
N ASP A 532 34.83 49.03 -11.70
CA ASP A 532 35.38 48.26 -12.82
C ASP A 532 35.39 46.73 -12.46
N ILE A 533 34.59 45.98 -13.20
CA ILE A 533 34.47 44.53 -13.03
C ILE A 533 35.16 43.72 -14.14
N SER A 534 35.87 44.37 -15.04
CA SER A 534 36.45 43.76 -16.25
C SER A 534 37.33 42.54 -15.94
N ALA A 535 38.06 42.57 -14.81
CA ALA A 535 38.95 41.49 -14.38
C ALA A 535 38.22 40.14 -14.11
N LEU A 536 36.91 40.17 -13.75
CA LEU A 536 36.14 38.99 -13.41
C LEU A 536 34.88 38.80 -14.28
N SER A 537 34.70 39.65 -15.29
CA SER A 537 33.52 39.61 -16.14
C SER A 537 33.37 38.30 -16.93
N GLU A 538 34.46 37.85 -17.58
CA GLU A 538 34.49 36.60 -18.34
C GLU A 538 34.20 35.39 -17.41
N LYS A 539 34.79 35.42 -16.20
CA LYS A 539 34.55 34.35 -15.20
C LYS A 539 33.09 34.35 -14.73
N ALA A 540 32.52 35.54 -14.49
CA ALA A 540 31.09 35.67 -14.12
C ALA A 540 30.18 35.15 -15.22
N ASP A 541 30.47 35.45 -16.49
CA ASP A 541 29.69 34.99 -17.63
C ASP A 541 29.79 33.47 -17.80
N ALA A 542 30.98 32.88 -17.54
CA ALA A 542 31.17 31.44 -17.57
C ALA A 542 30.36 30.73 -16.45
N LEU A 543 30.38 31.25 -15.21
CA LEU A 543 29.63 30.72 -14.07
C LEU A 543 28.12 30.86 -14.29
N ALA A 544 27.66 32.02 -14.80
CA ALA A 544 26.25 32.21 -15.16
C ALA A 544 25.79 31.25 -16.25
N GLY A 545 26.65 30.93 -17.21
CA GLY A 545 26.40 29.92 -18.24
C GLY A 545 26.30 28.48 -17.67
N GLN A 546 26.86 28.23 -16.48
CA GLN A 546 26.76 26.96 -15.75
C GLN A 546 25.54 26.92 -14.81
N GLY A 547 24.70 27.97 -14.81
CA GLY A 547 23.52 28.05 -13.95
C GLY A 547 23.78 28.55 -12.55
N GLU A 548 24.96 29.11 -12.32
CA GLU A 548 25.32 29.73 -11.05
C GLU A 548 24.91 31.20 -11.01
N THR A 549 24.77 31.76 -9.82
CA THR A 549 24.46 33.16 -9.60
C THR A 549 25.71 33.89 -9.12
N PRO A 550 26.44 34.57 -10.01
CA PRO A 550 27.62 35.35 -9.64
C PRO A 550 27.24 36.64 -8.95
N MET A 551 27.74 36.87 -7.75
CA MET A 551 27.58 38.07 -6.96
C MET A 551 28.90 38.82 -6.83
N PHE A 552 28.96 40.07 -7.23
CA PHE A 552 30.11 40.92 -7.11
C PHE A 552 30.16 41.65 -5.75
N PHE A 553 31.35 41.77 -5.20
CA PHE A 553 31.60 42.51 -3.97
C PHE A 553 32.64 43.59 -4.24
N ALA A 554 32.36 44.82 -3.80
CA ALA A 554 33.26 45.95 -3.93
C ALA A 554 33.31 46.76 -2.63
N ALA A 555 34.43 47.40 -2.34
CA ALA A 555 34.60 48.33 -1.23
C ALA A 555 35.21 49.61 -1.67
N ASP A 556 34.61 50.74 -1.28
CA ASP A 556 35.09 52.11 -1.62
C ASP A 556 35.36 52.31 -3.15
N GLY A 557 34.54 51.68 -4.00
CA GLY A 557 34.69 51.74 -5.45
C GLY A 557 35.68 50.76 -6.07
N ALA A 558 36.39 49.96 -5.25
CA ALA A 558 37.32 48.95 -5.75
C ALA A 558 36.68 47.55 -5.69
N LEU A 559 36.84 46.78 -6.76
CA LEU A 559 36.36 45.40 -6.82
C LEU A 559 37.13 44.52 -5.82
N LEU A 560 36.47 43.84 -4.86
CA LEU A 560 37.02 42.88 -3.95
C LEU A 560 37.03 41.50 -4.56
N GLY A 561 36.02 41.13 -5.31
CA GLY A 561 35.90 39.80 -5.93
C GLY A 561 34.49 39.44 -6.30
N LEU A 562 34.35 38.17 -6.64
CA LEU A 562 33.10 37.51 -7.07
C LEU A 562 32.89 36.27 -6.18
N ILE A 563 31.67 36.08 -5.71
CA ILE A 563 31.23 34.83 -5.07
C ILE A 563 30.10 34.27 -5.90
N SER A 564 30.17 33.03 -6.31
CA SER A 564 29.10 32.32 -7.02
C SER A 564 28.32 31.43 -6.08
N VAL A 565 27.02 31.46 -6.25
CA VAL A 565 26.09 30.66 -5.45
C VAL A 565 25.19 29.90 -6.40
N ALA A 566 25.03 28.60 -6.17
CA ALA A 566 24.09 27.75 -6.90
C ALA A 566 23.43 26.74 -5.97
N ASP A 567 22.30 26.18 -6.42
CA ASP A 567 21.68 25.04 -5.77
C ASP A 567 22.33 23.75 -6.29
N PRO A 568 23.15 23.04 -5.48
CA PRO A 568 23.95 21.92 -5.95
C PRO A 568 23.07 20.72 -6.30
N VAL A 569 23.43 20.01 -7.37
CA VAL A 569 22.82 18.71 -7.73
C VAL A 569 23.08 17.71 -6.61
N LYS A 570 22.06 16.90 -6.25
CA LYS A 570 22.22 15.80 -5.29
C LYS A 570 23.17 14.74 -5.87
N GLU A 571 24.01 14.17 -5.05
CA GLU A 571 24.99 13.15 -5.47
C GLU A 571 24.35 11.92 -6.10
N THR A 572 23.12 11.59 -5.70
CA THR A 572 22.35 10.43 -6.17
C THR A 572 21.56 10.68 -7.45
N SER A 573 21.40 11.95 -7.90
CA SER A 573 20.50 12.30 -9.01
C SER A 573 20.90 11.64 -10.34
N ALA A 574 22.18 11.68 -10.70
CA ALA A 574 22.65 11.04 -11.94
C ALA A 574 22.47 9.51 -11.91
N ALA A 575 22.74 8.88 -10.76
CA ALA A 575 22.55 7.43 -10.59
C ALA A 575 21.06 7.04 -10.68
N ALA A 576 20.17 7.85 -10.09
CA ALA A 576 18.72 7.66 -10.16
C ALA A 576 18.21 7.76 -11.60
N ILE A 577 18.62 8.77 -12.35
CA ILE A 577 18.24 8.96 -13.77
C ILE A 577 18.75 7.78 -14.62
N ALA A 578 19.98 7.35 -14.41
CA ALA A 578 20.52 6.17 -15.10
C ALA A 578 19.73 4.89 -14.75
N ALA A 579 19.20 4.77 -13.52
CA ALA A 579 18.34 3.66 -13.11
C ALA A 579 16.96 3.72 -13.78
N LEU A 580 16.40 4.91 -13.98
CA LEU A 580 15.17 5.12 -14.75
C LEU A 580 15.34 4.72 -16.22
N HIS A 581 16.44 5.12 -16.88
CA HIS A 581 16.78 4.69 -18.24
C HIS A 581 16.92 3.16 -18.36
N LYS A 582 17.54 2.49 -17.37
CA LYS A 582 17.61 1.01 -17.34
C LYS A 582 16.23 0.36 -17.26
N GLN A 583 15.23 1.05 -16.72
CA GLN A 583 13.84 0.59 -16.71
C GLN A 583 13.09 0.92 -18.02
N GLY A 584 13.74 1.58 -19.00
CA GLY A 584 13.18 1.95 -20.30
C GLY A 584 12.33 3.22 -20.28
N LEU A 585 12.51 4.07 -19.27
CA LEU A 585 11.74 5.30 -19.08
C LEU A 585 12.46 6.48 -19.70
N ARG A 586 11.68 7.41 -20.28
CA ARG A 586 12.16 8.72 -20.69
C ARG A 586 12.14 9.68 -19.50
N VAL A 587 13.21 10.48 -19.38
CA VAL A 587 13.34 11.44 -18.28
C VAL A 587 13.40 12.86 -18.84
N VAL A 588 12.54 13.72 -18.34
CA VAL A 588 12.39 15.13 -18.74
C VAL A 588 12.65 16.03 -17.53
N LEU A 589 13.53 17.02 -17.67
CA LEU A 589 13.75 18.04 -16.64
C LEU A 589 12.87 19.26 -16.93
N LEU A 590 12.08 19.68 -15.95
CA LEU A 590 11.21 20.85 -16.03
C LEU A 590 11.68 21.92 -15.03
N THR A 591 11.99 23.11 -15.49
CA THR A 591 12.56 24.17 -14.62
C THR A 591 12.20 25.58 -15.08
N GLY A 592 12.13 26.51 -14.12
CA GLY A 592 12.01 27.94 -14.39
C GLY A 592 13.33 28.64 -14.74
N ASP A 593 14.45 27.94 -14.70
CA ASP A 593 15.77 28.50 -15.00
C ASP A 593 15.92 28.89 -16.47
N SER A 594 16.90 29.75 -16.74
CA SER A 594 17.31 30.06 -18.09
C SER A 594 17.74 28.82 -18.88
N ARG A 595 17.56 28.83 -20.18
CA ARG A 595 17.90 27.73 -21.07
C ARG A 595 19.32 27.21 -20.87
N ALA A 596 20.31 28.08 -20.76
CA ALA A 596 21.72 27.70 -20.61
C ALA A 596 21.95 26.93 -19.27
N ALA A 597 21.39 27.43 -18.17
CA ALA A 597 21.47 26.80 -16.87
C ALA A 597 20.79 25.44 -16.84
N ALA A 598 19.60 25.37 -17.40
CA ALA A 598 18.80 24.15 -17.46
C ALA A 598 19.48 23.05 -18.31
N GLU A 599 20.00 23.41 -19.47
CA GLU A 599 20.73 22.49 -20.36
C GLU A 599 22.04 21.99 -19.70
N HIS A 600 22.75 22.85 -18.98
CA HIS A 600 23.94 22.45 -18.21
C HIS A 600 23.62 21.39 -17.16
N ILE A 601 22.59 21.62 -16.33
CA ILE A 601 22.17 20.65 -15.31
C ILE A 601 21.64 19.39 -15.97
N GLY A 602 20.83 19.52 -17.03
CA GLY A 602 20.30 18.38 -17.78
C GLY A 602 21.39 17.47 -18.34
N ALA A 603 22.46 18.07 -18.91
CA ALA A 603 23.62 17.33 -19.38
C ALA A 603 24.40 16.66 -18.25
N LEU A 604 24.55 17.34 -17.11
CA LEU A 604 25.26 16.81 -15.93
C LEU A 604 24.59 15.56 -15.35
N VAL A 605 23.25 15.55 -15.29
CA VAL A 605 22.49 14.43 -14.73
C VAL A 605 22.03 13.41 -15.78
N GLY A 606 22.10 13.76 -17.07
CA GLY A 606 21.86 12.86 -18.20
C GLY A 606 20.37 12.66 -18.53
N VAL A 607 19.52 13.70 -18.46
CA VAL A 607 18.12 13.62 -18.88
C VAL A 607 17.97 13.62 -20.40
N ASP A 608 16.86 13.10 -20.94
CA ASP A 608 16.60 13.02 -22.37
C ASP A 608 16.13 14.36 -22.97
N GLU A 609 15.44 15.16 -22.18
CA GLU A 609 14.87 16.45 -22.61
C GLU A 609 14.87 17.45 -21.47
N VAL A 610 15.04 18.72 -21.81
CA VAL A 610 14.98 19.84 -20.87
C VAL A 610 13.92 20.82 -21.35
N ILE A 611 13.01 21.21 -20.47
CA ILE A 611 11.99 22.26 -20.69
C ILE A 611 12.33 23.42 -19.75
N PRO A 612 13.05 24.45 -20.25
CA PRO A 612 13.48 25.60 -19.45
C PRO A 612 12.44 26.72 -19.43
N GLU A 613 12.66 27.73 -18.61
CA GLU A 613 11.92 29.00 -18.57
C GLU A 613 10.42 28.82 -18.30
N VAL A 614 10.03 27.80 -17.54
CA VAL A 614 8.63 27.46 -17.25
C VAL A 614 8.18 28.14 -15.96
N LEU A 615 7.12 28.95 -16.05
CA LEU A 615 6.50 29.54 -14.87
C LEU A 615 5.81 28.45 -14.00
N PRO A 616 5.72 28.63 -12.68
CA PRO A 616 5.07 27.63 -11.80
C PRO A 616 3.66 27.25 -12.27
N GLU A 617 2.87 28.19 -12.74
CA GLU A 617 1.51 28.00 -13.25
C GLU A 617 1.46 27.19 -14.56
N GLU A 618 2.53 27.22 -15.35
CA GLU A 618 2.62 26.54 -16.64
C GLU A 618 3.12 25.09 -16.54
N LYS A 619 3.70 24.68 -15.40
CA LYS A 619 4.18 23.31 -15.20
C LYS A 619 3.10 22.27 -15.47
N ALA A 620 1.89 22.50 -14.94
CA ALA A 620 0.74 21.62 -15.17
C ALA A 620 0.36 21.52 -16.66
N VAL A 621 0.45 22.62 -17.39
CA VAL A 621 0.15 22.65 -18.84
C VAL A 621 1.17 21.83 -19.63
N HIS A 622 2.46 21.87 -19.27
CA HIS A 622 3.48 21.04 -19.91
C HIS A 622 3.27 19.55 -19.65
N VAL A 623 2.91 19.16 -18.43
CA VAL A 623 2.55 17.78 -18.09
C VAL A 623 1.34 17.33 -18.94
N GLN A 624 0.28 18.14 -19.00
CA GLN A 624 -0.91 17.85 -19.80
C GLN A 624 -0.60 17.73 -21.30
N LYS A 625 0.31 18.53 -21.85
CA LYS A 625 0.75 18.40 -23.24
C LYS A 625 1.43 17.07 -23.54
N LEU A 626 2.27 16.59 -22.62
CA LEU A 626 2.90 15.28 -22.74
C LEU A 626 1.86 14.16 -22.70
N GLU A 627 0.87 14.26 -21.81
CA GLU A 627 -0.23 13.29 -21.73
C GLU A 627 -1.14 13.31 -22.96
N ALA A 628 -1.46 14.50 -23.48
CA ALA A 628 -2.21 14.64 -24.71
C ALA A 628 -1.47 14.06 -25.93
N ALA A 629 -0.13 14.02 -25.88
CA ALA A 629 0.70 13.32 -26.86
C ALA A 629 0.71 11.78 -26.68
N GLY A 630 -0.09 11.24 -25.74
CA GLY A 630 -0.25 9.81 -25.48
C GLY A 630 0.78 9.23 -24.51
N ARG A 631 1.56 10.07 -23.82
CA ARG A 631 2.50 9.62 -22.78
C ARG A 631 1.80 9.37 -21.45
N LYS A 632 2.33 8.43 -20.67
CA LYS A 632 1.95 8.20 -19.30
C LYS A 632 2.99 8.81 -18.39
N VAL A 633 2.64 9.97 -17.81
CA VAL A 633 3.58 10.83 -17.10
C VAL A 633 3.56 10.58 -15.60
N MET A 634 4.74 10.40 -14.99
CA MET A 634 4.96 10.60 -13.57
C MET A 634 5.62 11.95 -13.36
N MET A 635 4.95 12.87 -12.67
CA MET A 635 5.55 14.13 -12.22
C MET A 635 6.17 13.95 -10.85
N VAL A 636 7.44 14.34 -10.70
CA VAL A 636 8.17 14.29 -9.43
C VAL A 636 8.57 15.71 -9.03
N GLY A 637 8.18 16.12 -7.83
CA GLY A 637 8.46 17.46 -7.29
C GLY A 637 8.43 17.50 -5.76
N ASP A 638 8.78 18.64 -5.17
CA ASP A 638 8.75 18.86 -3.72
C ASP A 638 7.33 19.19 -3.19
N GLY A 639 6.40 19.47 -4.08
CA GLY A 639 4.97 19.65 -3.85
C GLY A 639 4.50 21.02 -3.43
N ILE A 640 5.36 21.94 -3.03
CA ILE A 640 4.91 23.30 -2.62
C ILE A 640 4.44 24.10 -3.83
N ASN A 641 5.27 24.15 -4.87
CA ASN A 641 4.99 24.87 -6.11
C ASN A 641 4.45 23.95 -7.22
N ASP A 642 4.57 22.64 -7.05
CA ASP A 642 4.29 21.62 -8.06
C ASP A 642 2.93 20.94 -7.89
N ALA A 643 2.18 21.24 -6.83
CA ALA A 643 0.89 20.58 -6.52
C ALA A 643 -0.08 20.55 -7.74
N PRO A 644 -0.24 21.61 -8.56
CA PRO A 644 -1.05 21.53 -9.76
C PRO A 644 -0.50 20.58 -10.81
N ALA A 645 0.83 20.51 -10.96
CA ALA A 645 1.50 19.61 -11.93
C ALA A 645 1.44 18.15 -11.46
N LEU A 646 1.61 17.89 -10.14
CA LEU A 646 1.45 16.57 -9.53
C LEU A 646 0.04 16.02 -9.74
N THR A 647 -0.98 16.88 -9.53
CA THR A 647 -2.38 16.50 -9.73
C THR A 647 -2.76 16.27 -11.20
N ALA A 648 -2.09 17.00 -12.12
CA ALA A 648 -2.35 16.90 -13.55
C ALA A 648 -1.71 15.67 -14.21
N ALA A 649 -0.71 15.06 -13.59
CA ALA A 649 0.01 13.89 -14.11
C ALA A 649 -0.80 12.60 -13.94
N THR A 650 -0.47 11.58 -14.76
CA THR A 650 -0.99 10.22 -14.56
C THR A 650 -0.66 9.68 -13.17
N VAL A 651 0.54 10.04 -12.64
CA VAL A 651 0.97 9.75 -11.26
C VAL A 651 1.73 10.97 -10.73
N GLY A 652 1.27 11.56 -9.65
CA GLY A 652 1.99 12.58 -8.90
C GLY A 652 2.87 11.96 -7.82
N CYS A 653 4.16 12.28 -7.80
CA CYS A 653 5.13 11.78 -6.84
C CYS A 653 5.79 12.95 -6.09
N ALA A 654 5.52 13.09 -4.80
CA ALA A 654 6.18 14.06 -3.93
C ALA A 654 7.45 13.48 -3.33
N ILE A 655 8.53 14.27 -3.30
CA ILE A 655 9.83 13.87 -2.74
C ILE A 655 10.17 14.68 -1.49
N GLY A 656 10.66 13.99 -0.45
CA GLY A 656 10.98 14.58 0.84
C GLY A 656 9.75 14.64 1.77
N SER A 657 9.99 14.83 3.07
CA SER A 657 8.94 14.98 4.10
C SER A 657 8.17 16.31 3.98
N GLY A 658 8.07 16.81 2.77
CA GLY A 658 7.60 18.11 2.34
C GLY A 658 6.29 18.59 2.98
N SER A 659 5.85 19.76 2.58
CA SER A 659 4.66 20.43 3.09
C SER A 659 3.41 19.53 3.08
N ASP A 660 2.51 19.78 4.00
CA ASP A 660 1.20 19.12 4.08
C ASP A 660 0.47 19.13 2.71
N ILE A 661 0.69 20.16 1.90
CA ILE A 661 0.14 20.33 0.55
C ILE A 661 0.67 19.27 -0.42
N ALA A 662 1.96 18.90 -0.31
CA ALA A 662 2.56 17.88 -1.15
C ALA A 662 1.95 16.49 -0.89
N ILE A 663 1.75 16.17 0.38
CA ILE A 663 1.16 14.90 0.81
C ILE A 663 -0.30 14.80 0.32
N GLU A 664 -1.05 15.90 0.31
CA GLU A 664 -2.43 15.91 -0.18
C GLU A 664 -2.54 15.81 -1.70
N ALA A 665 -1.63 16.43 -2.43
CA ALA A 665 -1.66 16.50 -3.89
C ALA A 665 -1.06 15.27 -4.59
N ALA A 666 -0.15 14.53 -3.92
CA ALA A 666 0.58 13.44 -4.52
C ALA A 666 -0.12 12.08 -4.37
N ASP A 667 0.11 11.22 -5.35
CA ASP A 667 -0.31 9.81 -5.36
C ASP A 667 0.72 8.91 -4.68
N ILE A 668 2.00 9.27 -4.80
CA ILE A 668 3.14 8.62 -4.14
C ILE A 668 3.89 9.69 -3.35
N VAL A 669 4.22 9.37 -2.10
CA VAL A 669 5.05 10.23 -1.24
C VAL A 669 6.31 9.48 -0.87
N LEU A 670 7.46 10.07 -1.21
CA LEU A 670 8.78 9.57 -0.83
C LEU A 670 9.21 10.32 0.43
N MET A 671 9.35 9.61 1.54
CA MET A 671 9.68 10.21 2.84
C MET A 671 11.10 10.79 2.88
N ARG A 672 11.98 10.25 2.05
CA ARG A 672 13.35 10.74 1.90
C ARG A 672 13.44 11.75 0.75
N SER A 673 14.36 12.70 0.90
CA SER A 673 14.70 13.62 -0.18
C SER A 673 15.74 13.02 -1.15
N ASP A 674 15.61 11.72 -1.46
CA ASP A 674 16.53 10.97 -2.33
C ASP A 674 15.83 10.56 -3.64
N LEU A 675 16.38 11.00 -4.77
CA LEU A 675 15.82 10.71 -6.09
C LEU A 675 15.88 9.20 -6.44
N GLU A 676 16.76 8.42 -5.81
CA GLU A 676 16.83 6.95 -6.00
C GLU A 676 15.54 6.22 -5.58
N ASP A 677 14.71 6.84 -4.75
CA ASP A 677 13.44 6.24 -4.36
C ASP A 677 12.40 6.25 -5.49
N VAL A 678 12.55 7.11 -6.50
CA VAL A 678 11.66 7.12 -7.68
C VAL A 678 11.80 5.82 -8.48
N PRO A 679 12.99 5.40 -8.94
CA PRO A 679 13.14 4.10 -9.61
C PRO A 679 12.79 2.91 -8.70
N ARG A 680 12.94 3.02 -7.36
CA ARG A 680 12.50 1.99 -6.41
C ARG A 680 10.97 1.90 -6.35
N ALA A 681 10.26 3.03 -6.35
CA ALA A 681 8.79 3.07 -6.37
C ALA A 681 8.22 2.43 -7.66
N LEU A 682 8.79 2.76 -8.81
CA LEU A 682 8.43 2.17 -10.09
C LEU A 682 8.69 0.65 -10.12
N ARG A 683 9.84 0.21 -9.60
CA ARG A 683 10.17 -1.21 -9.47
C ARG A 683 9.21 -1.94 -8.53
N LEU A 684 8.85 -1.33 -7.39
CA LEU A 684 7.87 -1.88 -6.46
C LEU A 684 6.52 -2.12 -7.14
N SER A 685 6.04 -1.13 -7.89
CA SER A 685 4.82 -1.23 -8.68
C SER A 685 4.89 -2.40 -9.68
N ALA A 686 5.96 -2.48 -10.46
CA ALA A 686 6.17 -3.56 -11.43
C ALA A 686 6.18 -4.95 -10.78
N LEU A 687 6.86 -5.10 -9.64
CA LEU A 687 6.93 -6.36 -8.88
C LEU A 687 5.56 -6.75 -8.32
N THR A 688 4.83 -5.78 -7.76
CA THR A 688 3.50 -6.04 -7.20
C THR A 688 2.51 -6.43 -8.28
N LEU A 689 2.50 -5.74 -9.42
CA LEU A 689 1.62 -6.09 -10.53
C LEU A 689 1.96 -7.46 -11.13
N ARG A 690 3.26 -7.81 -11.22
CA ARG A 690 3.70 -9.14 -11.63
C ARG A 690 3.19 -10.21 -10.67
N ASP A 691 3.26 -9.97 -9.37
CA ASP A 691 2.76 -10.88 -8.35
C ASP A 691 1.24 -11.07 -8.46
N ILE A 692 0.48 -9.97 -8.64
CA ILE A 692 -0.97 -10.02 -8.90
C ILE A 692 -1.28 -10.90 -10.13
N LYS A 693 -0.59 -10.68 -11.26
CA LYS A 693 -0.78 -11.47 -12.46
C LYS A 693 -0.48 -12.95 -12.25
N GLN A 694 0.58 -13.28 -11.50
CA GLN A 694 0.93 -14.66 -11.15
C GLN A 694 -0.15 -15.28 -10.25
N ASN A 695 -0.64 -14.55 -9.24
CA ASN A 695 -1.68 -15.01 -8.35
C ASN A 695 -2.98 -15.31 -9.09
N LEU A 696 -3.39 -14.41 -9.99
CA LEU A 696 -4.57 -14.62 -10.84
C LEU A 696 -4.39 -15.82 -11.77
N PHE A 697 -3.21 -15.99 -12.38
CA PHE A 697 -2.91 -17.14 -13.22
C PHE A 697 -3.08 -18.45 -12.43
N TRP A 698 -2.49 -18.57 -11.25
CA TRP A 698 -2.64 -19.77 -10.41
C TRP A 698 -4.08 -19.98 -9.97
N ALA A 699 -4.80 -18.92 -9.56
CA ALA A 699 -6.20 -19.00 -9.15
C ALA A 699 -7.13 -19.54 -10.25
N PHE A 700 -6.85 -19.26 -11.53
CA PHE A 700 -7.63 -19.78 -12.67
C PHE A 700 -7.13 -21.09 -13.21
N CYS A 701 -5.83 -21.35 -13.22
CA CYS A 701 -5.21 -22.53 -13.84
C CYS A 701 -5.78 -23.83 -13.27
N TYR A 702 -5.88 -23.92 -11.93
CA TYR A 702 -6.43 -25.10 -11.26
C TYR A 702 -7.87 -25.38 -11.67
N ASN A 703 -8.70 -24.33 -11.76
CA ASN A 703 -10.09 -24.46 -12.12
C ASN A 703 -10.26 -24.82 -13.60
N THR A 704 -9.50 -24.18 -14.49
CA THR A 704 -9.56 -24.43 -15.94
C THR A 704 -9.20 -25.87 -16.29
N ILE A 705 -8.20 -26.44 -15.62
CA ILE A 705 -7.80 -27.83 -15.82
C ILE A 705 -8.72 -28.79 -15.04
N GLY A 706 -9.09 -28.44 -13.82
CA GLY A 706 -9.85 -29.30 -12.92
C GLY A 706 -11.30 -29.52 -13.32
N ILE A 707 -11.98 -28.50 -13.84
CA ILE A 707 -13.41 -28.58 -14.23
C ILE A 707 -13.64 -29.67 -15.30
N PRO A 708 -12.91 -29.72 -16.45
CA PRO A 708 -13.08 -30.79 -17.42
C PRO A 708 -12.79 -32.19 -16.84
N ILE A 709 -11.77 -32.32 -15.99
CA ILE A 709 -11.43 -33.58 -15.33
C ILE A 709 -12.55 -34.02 -14.40
N ALA A 710 -13.08 -33.10 -13.58
CA ALA A 710 -14.21 -33.37 -12.70
C ALA A 710 -15.50 -33.69 -13.44
N ALA A 711 -15.70 -33.05 -14.61
CA ALA A 711 -16.82 -33.35 -15.49
C ALA A 711 -16.75 -34.74 -16.15
N GLY A 712 -15.67 -35.48 -15.92
CA GLY A 712 -15.52 -36.87 -16.38
C GLY A 712 -14.75 -37.03 -17.68
N LEU A 713 -14.02 -36.00 -18.18
CA LEU A 713 -13.22 -36.11 -19.37
C LEU A 713 -12.15 -37.20 -19.25
N LEU A 714 -11.43 -37.28 -18.10
CA LEU A 714 -10.44 -38.30 -17.87
C LEU A 714 -11.06 -39.70 -17.85
N TYR A 715 -12.25 -39.85 -17.26
CA TYR A 715 -13.00 -41.09 -17.24
C TYR A 715 -13.45 -41.52 -18.65
N ALA A 716 -13.89 -40.61 -19.49
CA ALA A 716 -14.23 -40.86 -20.87
C ALA A 716 -13.02 -41.37 -21.71
N LEU A 717 -11.80 -41.00 -21.30
CA LEU A 717 -10.54 -41.47 -21.91
C LEU A 717 -9.98 -42.73 -21.25
N GLY A 718 -10.73 -43.40 -20.38
CA GLY A 718 -10.33 -44.65 -19.70
C GLY A 718 -9.59 -44.48 -18.38
N GLY A 719 -9.47 -43.23 -17.87
CA GLY A 719 -8.86 -42.94 -16.58
C GLY A 719 -9.84 -43.00 -15.39
N PRO A 720 -9.37 -42.69 -14.19
CA PRO A 720 -10.23 -42.65 -12.99
C PRO A 720 -11.14 -41.39 -12.97
N LEU A 721 -12.28 -41.52 -12.29
CA LEU A 721 -13.14 -40.38 -11.99
C LEU A 721 -12.57 -39.58 -10.81
N LEU A 722 -12.53 -38.23 -10.94
CA LEU A 722 -12.09 -37.37 -9.86
C LEU A 722 -13.08 -37.42 -8.68
N SER A 723 -12.56 -37.69 -7.49
CA SER A 723 -13.35 -37.65 -6.25
C SER A 723 -13.50 -36.21 -5.75
N PRO A 724 -14.67 -35.84 -5.17
CA PRO A 724 -14.88 -34.51 -4.56
C PRO A 724 -13.85 -34.17 -3.47
N MET A 725 -13.32 -35.18 -2.79
CA MET A 725 -12.27 -35.04 -1.76
C MET A 725 -10.96 -34.51 -2.37
N PHE A 726 -10.48 -35.10 -3.49
CA PHE A 726 -9.29 -34.61 -4.17
C PHE A 726 -9.51 -33.24 -4.79
N ALA A 727 -10.75 -32.96 -5.27
CA ALA A 727 -11.13 -31.64 -5.72
C ALA A 727 -11.01 -30.58 -4.62
N GLY A 728 -11.49 -30.88 -3.41
CA GLY A 728 -11.38 -30.02 -2.23
C GLY A 728 -9.93 -29.81 -1.77
N ALA A 729 -9.11 -30.84 -1.81
CA ALA A 729 -7.69 -30.74 -1.48
C ALA A 729 -6.92 -29.83 -2.47
N ALA A 730 -7.14 -30.01 -3.77
CA ALA A 730 -6.53 -29.17 -4.82
C ALA A 730 -6.93 -27.70 -4.67
N MET A 731 -8.19 -27.41 -4.36
CA MET A 731 -8.70 -26.08 -4.09
C MET A 731 -8.02 -25.43 -2.88
N SER A 732 -7.88 -26.16 -1.76
CA SER A 732 -7.21 -25.64 -0.56
C SER A 732 -5.73 -25.33 -0.84
N LEU A 733 -5.05 -26.16 -1.62
CA LEU A 733 -3.67 -25.94 -2.04
C LEU A 733 -3.52 -24.71 -2.93
N SER A 734 -4.48 -24.44 -3.81
CA SER A 734 -4.50 -23.23 -4.65
C SER A 734 -4.45 -21.95 -3.79
N SER A 735 -5.26 -21.86 -2.72
CA SER A 735 -5.24 -20.73 -1.80
C SER A 735 -3.88 -20.55 -1.11
N VAL A 736 -3.25 -21.66 -0.71
CA VAL A 736 -1.90 -21.65 -0.09
C VAL A 736 -0.85 -21.12 -1.09
N CYS A 737 -0.91 -21.56 -2.34
CA CYS A 737 0.01 -21.11 -3.40
C CYS A 737 -0.10 -19.59 -3.64
N VAL A 738 -1.31 -19.05 -3.76
CA VAL A 738 -1.55 -17.62 -3.99
C VAL A 738 -1.03 -16.78 -2.83
N VAL A 739 -1.36 -17.16 -1.60
CA VAL A 739 -0.89 -16.41 -0.42
C VAL A 739 0.62 -16.56 -0.24
N GLY A 740 1.18 -17.75 -0.46
CA GLY A 740 2.62 -17.99 -0.39
C GLY A 740 3.39 -17.14 -1.39
N ASN A 741 2.88 -16.99 -2.62
CA ASN A 741 3.46 -16.12 -3.63
C ASN A 741 3.42 -14.65 -3.20
N ALA A 742 2.27 -14.14 -2.72
CA ALA A 742 2.14 -12.78 -2.23
C ALA A 742 3.09 -12.48 -1.04
N LEU A 743 3.23 -13.41 -0.10
CA LEU A 743 4.18 -13.24 1.02
C LEU A 743 5.64 -13.22 0.57
N ARG A 744 5.99 -13.92 -0.53
CA ARG A 744 7.33 -13.86 -1.13
C ARG A 744 7.69 -12.46 -1.58
N LEU A 745 6.72 -11.67 -2.08
CA LEU A 745 6.94 -10.27 -2.44
C LEU A 745 7.51 -9.47 -1.26
N GLY A 746 7.04 -9.72 -0.04
CA GLY A 746 7.53 -9.04 1.17
C GLY A 746 8.99 -9.32 1.55
N THR A 747 9.64 -10.30 0.90
CA THR A 747 11.07 -10.63 1.13
C THR A 747 12.00 -10.10 0.03
N VAL A 748 11.45 -9.44 -0.98
CA VAL A 748 12.24 -8.88 -2.08
C VAL A 748 12.96 -7.62 -1.63
N LYS A 749 14.22 -7.48 -1.99
CA LYS A 749 14.99 -6.24 -1.81
C LYS A 749 14.67 -5.28 -2.96
N LEU A 750 14.28 -4.04 -2.62
CA LEU A 750 14.00 -2.95 -3.56
C LEU A 750 15.27 -2.28 -4.06
#